data_1f4294166b68a9372c7d58aba2e17783
#
_entry.id   1f4294166b68a9372c7d58aba2e17783
#
_cell.length_a   1.000
_cell.length_b   1.000
_cell.length_c   1.000
_cell.angle_alpha   90.00
_cell.angle_beta   90.00
_cell.angle_gamma   90.00
#
_symmetry.space_group_name_H-M   'P 1'
#
loop_
_entity.id
_entity.type
_entity.pdbx_description
1 polymer ?
#
loop_
_entity_poly.entity_id
_entity_poly.type
_entity_poly.pdbx_seq_one_letter_code
_entity_poly.pdbx_strand_id
1 'polypeptide(L)'
;MTEQEDHVTQVVTNLNAGGSIALSAGKDLSMIASRVSATDQAYLYAGNDVNLLAAQDSDYSYYSKTKKGSLGKKTSGMTESESDIAVSSVIESGKKLVVSAGNDINSQGAKLESAGALNASAGRDINLGVAESSESQSSASSKKGIFSSKSNASSSSQTMVTSTEFRGESISLQADNDIKLNAAVIYAQEHAKLDAGRDVVIGTAERQQSASQSSSSSKFSINFAGAPSLAQKGKAGQENSSESVGSSISADTLDVISGRDTAIRGSTLVTDGDTKIDAGRNVEIVSAQNSSNSTSSSSGKKAGEIGSWWQSALGVVSLKESNDNDVTRQVGSQVASLGGNVNINAGENYNQVASQVIAPKGDISIKAKDVDIQAGFDVLSANHTAGSSRTAIGGSINVPLVDAVRSAQQAVQAGAKTDDARMQGLAAANAAMSANQAYDSGQALMNGEMGIKVSVSLSNSQSHSESSQSGANVVSSGLVAGGNVDIQATGAGKDSNINIVGSRIDAGHDVNLKADGDVNLLSAQNTSLQNSTNGNAGGSVGIGFSVGGTQNGFTLDLAANKGKGKSDGSDVTQTNTVVSAGNKASVESGGDTSLKGAVVKADQVQVNAGGDLIIESLQDTSKFAAKQMDSSVGISICIPPFCYGVSGSASFNQQKMQSDYASVVEQSGIKAGDGGFQIDVKGNTGLVGGVIASTDQAVKDGKNTLSTGTLTTVNVKNKAEYEATSIGLSGSSGEHVGRDANGDQKAGAPGTPVADNGKLSANTPIALYASGEASSTTYSGISGAKVTIKDDAKQQALTGQTAAQAIADINTDVASDRDGSNRLKPIFDADEIQTNFNIVGKFVQNAGVYLESRAREVDQAKANAENERLQSFNPALTPEQQQLHRDNYLALNQQARDIANDWGAGGT
;
A
#
# COMPACT_ATOMS: atom_id res chain seq x y z
N MET A 1 31.88 -34.46 -15.49
CA MET A 1 32.27 -33.07 -15.43
C MET A 1 32.29 -32.59 -16.85
N THR A 2 31.60 -31.56 -17.15
CA THR A 2 31.57 -30.86 -18.45
C THR A 2 31.85 -29.40 -18.16
N GLU A 3 32.77 -28.84 -18.94
CA GLU A 3 33.18 -27.45 -18.84
C GLU A 3 33.29 -26.92 -20.26
N GLN A 4 32.74 -25.77 -20.50
CA GLN A 4 32.83 -25.07 -21.78
C GLN A 4 33.05 -23.59 -21.46
N GLU A 5 33.97 -22.99 -22.14
CA GLU A 5 34.28 -21.57 -22.09
C GLU A 5 34.45 -21.09 -23.52
N ASP A 6 33.73 -20.04 -23.88
CA ASP A 6 33.80 -19.36 -25.15
C ASP A 6 34.01 -17.87 -24.89
N HIS A 7 35.06 -17.30 -25.52
CA HIS A 7 35.40 -15.90 -25.37
C HIS A 7 35.47 -15.23 -26.73
N VAL A 8 34.76 -14.16 -26.93
CA VAL A 8 34.83 -13.29 -28.09
C VAL A 8 35.25 -11.91 -27.65
N THR A 9 36.38 -11.45 -28.11
CA THR A 9 36.88 -10.10 -27.83
C THR A 9 37.01 -9.30 -29.14
N GLN A 10 36.40 -8.16 -29.18
CA GLN A 10 36.45 -7.27 -30.36
C GLN A 10 37.78 -6.53 -30.40
N VAL A 11 38.36 -6.51 -31.58
CA VAL A 11 39.57 -5.74 -31.81
C VAL A 11 39.19 -4.39 -32.42
N VAL A 12 39.37 -3.37 -31.63
CA VAL A 12 39.02 -1.97 -32.01
C VAL A 12 39.93 -1.47 -33.12
N THR A 13 39.35 -1.00 -34.21
CA THR A 13 40.12 -0.27 -35.23
C THR A 13 40.44 1.13 -34.74
N ASN A 14 41.70 1.52 -34.78
CA ASN A 14 42.16 2.84 -34.33
C ASN A 14 42.70 3.66 -35.52
N LEU A 15 42.15 4.87 -35.71
CA LEU A 15 42.62 5.86 -36.67
C LEU A 15 43.03 7.14 -35.91
N ASN A 16 44.34 7.43 -35.91
CA ASN A 16 44.87 8.58 -35.18
C ASN A 16 45.62 9.52 -36.14
N ALA A 17 45.27 10.82 -36.08
CA ALA A 17 45.98 11.83 -36.87
C ALA A 17 46.50 12.98 -35.97
N GLY A 18 47.75 13.37 -36.19
CA GLY A 18 48.32 14.58 -35.58
C GLY A 18 47.81 15.89 -36.17
N GLY A 19 46.84 15.85 -37.06
CA GLY A 19 46.14 16.99 -37.68
C GLY A 19 44.66 16.65 -37.81
N SER A 20 44.06 16.98 -38.99
CA SER A 20 42.65 16.67 -39.28
C SER A 20 42.46 15.31 -39.94
N ILE A 21 41.31 14.68 -39.69
CA ILE A 21 40.84 13.48 -40.37
C ILE A 21 39.61 13.80 -41.19
N ALA A 22 39.55 13.27 -42.41
CA ALA A 22 38.35 13.26 -43.24
C ALA A 22 38.06 11.84 -43.72
N LEU A 23 36.92 11.29 -43.30
CA LEU A 23 36.41 10.01 -43.77
C LEU A 23 35.21 10.29 -44.69
N SER A 24 35.26 9.83 -45.93
CA SER A 24 34.19 10.06 -46.91
C SER A 24 33.82 8.78 -47.62
N ALA A 25 32.55 8.47 -47.70
CA ALA A 25 32.00 7.33 -48.43
C ALA A 25 30.91 7.82 -49.38
N GLY A 26 30.93 7.24 -50.62
CA GLY A 26 29.91 7.58 -51.64
C GLY A 26 28.52 7.03 -51.32
N LYS A 27 28.40 6.03 -50.43
CA LYS A 27 27.17 5.49 -49.86
C LYS A 27 27.23 5.55 -48.36
N ASP A 28 27.44 4.43 -47.72
CA ASP A 28 27.37 4.30 -46.25
C ASP A 28 28.76 4.36 -45.64
N LEU A 29 28.91 5.09 -44.58
CA LEU A 29 30.04 5.10 -43.67
C LEU A 29 29.69 4.36 -42.38
N SER A 30 30.21 3.14 -42.24
CA SER A 30 29.93 2.34 -41.05
C SER A 30 31.17 2.19 -40.19
N MET A 31 31.08 2.59 -38.93
CA MET A 31 32.08 2.40 -37.86
C MET A 31 31.51 1.48 -36.80
N ILE A 32 32.18 0.33 -36.62
CA ILE A 32 31.76 -0.67 -35.65
C ILE A 32 32.88 -0.87 -34.64
N ALA A 33 32.61 -0.61 -33.35
CA ALA A 33 33.62 -0.70 -32.29
C ALA A 33 34.96 -0.05 -32.71
N SER A 34 34.92 1.17 -33.23
CA SER A 34 36.06 1.82 -33.85
C SER A 34 36.39 3.13 -33.15
N ARG A 35 37.70 3.50 -33.16
CA ARG A 35 38.16 4.76 -32.58
C ARG A 35 38.78 5.65 -33.63
N VAL A 36 38.36 6.88 -33.72
CA VAL A 36 38.92 7.94 -34.52
C VAL A 36 39.36 9.08 -33.63
N SER A 37 40.64 9.51 -33.73
CA SER A 37 41.13 10.65 -32.94
C SER A 37 41.91 11.62 -33.86
N ALA A 38 41.50 12.85 -33.89
CA ALA A 38 42.12 13.93 -34.64
C ALA A 38 42.57 15.04 -33.69
N THR A 39 43.80 15.51 -33.78
CA THR A 39 44.28 16.63 -32.95
C THR A 39 43.60 17.95 -33.33
N ASP A 40 43.22 18.12 -34.62
CA ASP A 40 42.52 19.32 -35.08
C ASP A 40 41.03 19.03 -35.36
N GLN A 41 40.64 18.71 -36.56
CA GLN A 41 39.24 18.56 -36.98
C GLN A 41 38.97 17.16 -37.48
N ALA A 42 37.80 16.64 -37.21
CA ALA A 42 37.32 15.39 -37.75
C ALA A 42 36.05 15.59 -38.60
N TYR A 43 36.04 15.03 -39.82
CA TYR A 43 34.94 15.07 -40.75
C TYR A 43 34.54 13.65 -41.15
N LEU A 44 33.28 13.28 -40.88
CA LEU A 44 32.67 12.05 -41.30
C LEU A 44 31.53 12.39 -42.29
N TYR A 45 31.66 11.91 -43.51
CA TYR A 45 30.69 12.17 -44.58
C TYR A 45 30.26 10.87 -45.23
N ALA A 46 28.95 10.69 -45.43
CA ALA A 46 28.38 9.61 -46.23
C ALA A 46 27.36 10.17 -47.23
N GLY A 47 27.40 9.65 -48.46
CA GLY A 47 26.39 9.99 -49.46
C GLY A 47 25.02 9.43 -49.14
N ASN A 48 24.92 8.40 -48.30
CA ASN A 48 23.70 7.82 -47.75
C ASN A 48 23.75 7.86 -46.22
N ASP A 49 24.14 6.79 -45.51
CA ASP A 49 24.04 6.70 -44.07
C ASP A 49 25.40 6.75 -43.36
N VAL A 50 25.43 7.42 -42.22
CA VAL A 50 26.51 7.30 -41.23
C VAL A 50 26.05 6.40 -40.09
N ASN A 51 26.70 5.23 -39.92
CA ASN A 51 26.36 4.27 -38.91
C ASN A 51 27.51 4.14 -37.90
N LEU A 52 27.26 4.53 -36.64
CA LEU A 52 28.18 4.48 -35.52
C LEU A 52 27.68 3.39 -34.55
N LEU A 53 28.16 2.17 -34.73
CA LEU A 53 27.63 1.01 -34.08
C LEU A 53 28.58 0.47 -33.02
N ALA A 54 28.06 -0.22 -32.06
CA ALA A 54 28.79 -1.03 -31.10
C ALA A 54 28.93 -2.48 -31.62
N ALA A 55 29.98 -3.14 -31.21
CA ALA A 55 30.11 -4.60 -31.27
C ALA A 55 30.00 -5.15 -29.85
N GLN A 56 29.93 -6.47 -29.72
CA GLN A 56 29.81 -7.09 -28.39
C GLN A 56 31.03 -7.98 -28.13
N ASP A 57 31.71 -7.79 -26.99
CA ASP A 57 32.54 -8.81 -26.37
C ASP A 57 31.62 -9.80 -25.67
N SER A 58 31.84 -11.09 -25.89
CA SER A 58 30.99 -12.13 -25.32
C SER A 58 31.82 -13.13 -24.54
N ASP A 59 31.45 -13.35 -23.30
CA ASP A 59 32.02 -14.33 -22.39
C ASP A 59 30.94 -15.34 -21.99
N TYR A 60 31.13 -16.58 -22.44
CA TYR A 60 30.23 -17.67 -22.04
C TYR A 60 31.00 -18.71 -21.24
N SER A 61 30.47 -19.11 -20.11
CA SER A 61 30.99 -20.20 -19.31
C SER A 61 29.88 -21.16 -18.85
N TYR A 62 30.13 -22.42 -19.06
CA TYR A 62 29.26 -23.50 -18.62
C TYR A 62 30.06 -24.54 -17.83
N TYR A 63 29.60 -24.79 -16.61
CA TYR A 63 30.21 -25.82 -15.75
C TYR A 63 29.15 -26.77 -15.23
N SER A 64 29.35 -28.07 -15.44
CA SER A 64 28.46 -29.12 -14.94
C SER A 64 29.24 -30.25 -14.29
N LYS A 65 28.88 -30.62 -13.08
CA LYS A 65 29.49 -31.68 -12.33
C LYS A 65 28.47 -32.60 -11.68
N THR A 66 28.62 -33.89 -11.93
CA THR A 66 27.85 -34.91 -11.25
C THR A 66 28.79 -35.85 -10.49
N LYS A 67 28.59 -35.98 -9.18
CA LYS A 67 29.28 -36.98 -8.32
C LYS A 67 28.28 -38.02 -7.87
N LYS A 68 28.60 -39.28 -8.11
CA LYS A 68 27.91 -40.48 -7.58
C LYS A 68 28.68 -40.97 -6.35
N GLY A 69 28.01 -41.10 -5.21
CA GLY A 69 28.59 -41.66 -3.99
C GLY A 69 28.08 -43.05 -3.71
N SER A 70 28.58 -43.68 -2.66
CA SER A 70 28.11 -44.99 -2.19
C SER A 70 26.62 -44.92 -1.78
N LEU A 71 25.92 -46.04 -1.89
CA LEU A 71 24.51 -46.20 -1.48
C LEU A 71 23.54 -45.27 -2.20
N GLY A 72 23.75 -45.00 -3.51
CA GLY A 72 22.81 -44.20 -4.33
C GLY A 72 22.83 -42.70 -4.10
N LYS A 73 23.80 -42.19 -3.34
CA LYS A 73 24.00 -40.74 -3.20
C LYS A 73 24.41 -40.11 -4.54
N LYS A 74 23.77 -39.01 -4.93
CA LYS A 74 24.10 -38.23 -6.12
C LYS A 74 24.13 -36.75 -5.79
N THR A 75 25.18 -36.06 -6.20
CA THR A 75 25.26 -34.63 -6.17
C THR A 75 25.53 -34.14 -7.58
N SER A 76 24.71 -33.22 -8.07
CA SER A 76 24.91 -32.51 -9.33
C SER A 76 24.88 -31.02 -9.08
N GLY A 77 25.75 -30.30 -9.78
CA GLY A 77 25.75 -28.86 -9.84
C GLY A 77 25.97 -28.45 -11.30
N MET A 78 25.30 -27.38 -11.69
CA MET A 78 25.44 -26.69 -12.96
C MET A 78 25.55 -25.21 -12.67
N THR A 79 26.43 -24.55 -13.34
CA THR A 79 26.51 -23.08 -13.38
C THR A 79 26.72 -22.69 -14.83
N GLU A 80 25.99 -21.71 -15.28
CA GLU A 80 26.07 -21.12 -16.60
C GLU A 80 26.11 -19.62 -16.43
N SER A 81 26.99 -18.94 -17.13
CA SER A 81 27.12 -17.49 -17.11
C SER A 81 27.40 -17.04 -18.54
N GLU A 82 26.70 -16.04 -18.96
CA GLU A 82 26.87 -15.35 -20.24
C GLU A 82 26.93 -13.87 -19.99
N SER A 83 27.90 -13.19 -20.58
CA SER A 83 28.05 -11.74 -20.44
C SER A 83 28.43 -11.19 -21.80
N ASP A 84 27.55 -10.34 -22.35
CA ASP A 84 27.79 -9.60 -23.58
C ASP A 84 28.01 -8.15 -23.24
N ILE A 85 29.16 -7.60 -23.51
CA ILE A 85 29.56 -6.23 -23.21
C ILE A 85 29.68 -5.44 -24.50
N ALA A 86 28.95 -4.34 -24.62
CA ALA A 86 29.02 -3.47 -25.78
C ALA A 86 30.34 -2.70 -25.83
N VAL A 87 31.03 -2.83 -26.94
CA VAL A 87 32.24 -2.07 -27.28
C VAL A 87 31.85 -0.96 -28.24
N SER A 88 31.83 0.26 -27.76
CA SER A 88 31.29 1.42 -28.47
C SER A 88 32.32 2.01 -29.44
N SER A 89 31.84 2.64 -30.52
CA SER A 89 32.66 3.51 -31.36
C SER A 89 32.94 4.84 -30.68
N VAL A 90 34.15 5.37 -30.80
CA VAL A 90 34.60 6.63 -30.17
C VAL A 90 35.19 7.53 -31.23
N ILE A 91 34.74 8.78 -31.32
CA ILE A 91 35.26 9.82 -32.23
C ILE A 91 35.64 11.04 -31.40
N GLU A 92 36.90 11.42 -31.46
CA GLU A 92 37.46 12.54 -30.71
C GLU A 92 38.10 13.56 -31.66
N SER A 93 37.83 14.87 -31.47
CA SER A 93 38.51 15.93 -32.22
C SER A 93 38.94 17.07 -31.30
N GLY A 94 40.13 17.63 -31.54
CA GLY A 94 40.69 18.72 -30.77
C GLY A 94 40.11 20.10 -31.06
N LYS A 95 39.33 20.26 -32.17
CA LYS A 95 38.73 21.56 -32.55
C LYS A 95 37.29 21.44 -32.98
N LYS A 96 37.01 20.74 -34.07
CA LYS A 96 35.69 20.66 -34.66
C LYS A 96 35.39 19.23 -35.10
N LEU A 97 34.23 18.73 -34.83
CA LEU A 97 33.71 17.49 -35.37
C LEU A 97 32.48 17.75 -36.24
N VAL A 98 32.51 17.22 -37.46
CA VAL A 98 31.36 17.27 -38.37
C VAL A 98 31.00 15.86 -38.77
N VAL A 99 29.73 15.53 -38.62
CA VAL A 99 29.13 14.28 -39.12
C VAL A 99 28.01 14.66 -40.09
N SER A 100 28.11 14.22 -41.33
CA SER A 100 27.08 14.54 -42.33
C SER A 100 26.70 13.31 -43.13
N ALA A 101 25.38 13.06 -43.22
CA ALA A 101 24.80 11.98 -43.98
C ALA A 101 23.81 12.52 -45.02
N GLY A 102 23.86 11.99 -46.23
CA GLY A 102 22.85 12.33 -47.26
C GLY A 102 21.46 11.78 -46.90
N ASN A 103 21.41 10.77 -46.06
CA ASN A 103 20.16 10.19 -45.54
C ASN A 103 20.16 10.15 -43.98
N ASP A 104 20.61 9.09 -43.33
CA ASP A 104 20.50 8.94 -41.89
C ASP A 104 21.84 9.00 -41.13
N ILE A 105 21.80 9.52 -39.90
CA ILE A 105 22.83 9.31 -38.91
C ILE A 105 22.24 8.37 -37.82
N ASN A 106 22.84 7.17 -37.73
CA ASN A 106 22.44 6.16 -36.74
C ASN A 106 23.60 5.92 -35.77
N SER A 107 23.34 6.11 -34.48
CA SER A 107 24.32 5.85 -33.43
C SER A 107 23.76 4.88 -32.39
N GLN A 108 24.53 3.89 -32.02
CA GLN A 108 24.25 2.92 -30.96
C GLN A 108 25.37 2.94 -29.93
N GLY A 109 25.19 3.71 -28.86
CA GLY A 109 26.13 3.81 -27.77
C GLY A 109 27.47 4.45 -28.14
N ALA A 110 27.58 5.17 -29.25
CA ALA A 110 28.84 5.80 -29.66
C ALA A 110 29.13 7.06 -28.84
N LYS A 111 30.40 7.34 -28.64
CA LYS A 111 30.89 8.56 -27.98
C LYS A 111 31.54 9.48 -29.00
N LEU A 112 30.99 10.69 -29.13
CA LEU A 112 31.49 11.75 -30.00
C LEU A 112 31.91 12.93 -29.11
N GLU A 113 33.18 13.31 -29.18
CA GLU A 113 33.75 14.38 -28.37
C GLU A 113 34.52 15.37 -29.23
N SER A 114 34.20 16.64 -29.08
CA SER A 114 34.91 17.75 -29.76
C SER A 114 35.31 18.80 -28.73
N ALA A 115 36.52 19.27 -28.74
CA ALA A 115 36.92 20.39 -27.89
C ALA A 115 36.28 21.73 -28.32
N GLY A 116 35.81 21.84 -29.57
CA GLY A 116 35.02 22.95 -30.07
C GLY A 116 33.62 22.48 -30.53
N ALA A 117 33.16 22.96 -31.67
CA ALA A 117 31.83 22.66 -32.17
C ALA A 117 31.69 21.20 -32.66
N LEU A 118 30.54 20.57 -32.32
CA LEU A 118 30.09 19.31 -32.86
C LEU A 118 28.82 19.53 -33.69
N ASN A 119 28.90 19.30 -35.01
CA ASN A 119 27.76 19.46 -35.90
C ASN A 119 27.42 18.11 -36.55
N ALA A 120 26.18 17.69 -36.41
CA ALA A 120 25.63 16.51 -37.09
C ALA A 120 24.47 16.92 -37.97
N SER A 121 24.52 16.57 -39.27
CA SER A 121 23.46 16.90 -40.23
C SER A 121 23.03 15.66 -41.04
N ALA A 122 21.74 15.43 -41.15
CA ALA A 122 21.17 14.32 -41.89
C ALA A 122 20.12 14.83 -42.87
N GLY A 123 20.15 14.31 -44.11
CA GLY A 123 19.13 14.60 -45.13
C GLY A 123 17.80 13.92 -44.83
N ARG A 124 17.75 13.03 -43.83
CA ARG A 124 16.48 12.42 -43.32
C ARG A 124 16.44 12.43 -41.81
N ASP A 125 16.99 11.42 -41.15
CA ASP A 125 16.81 11.21 -39.69
C ASP A 125 18.16 11.21 -38.96
N ILE A 126 18.15 11.71 -37.70
CA ILE A 126 19.20 11.50 -36.72
C ILE A 126 18.65 10.60 -35.61
N ASN A 127 19.21 9.40 -35.49
CA ASN A 127 18.80 8.41 -34.48
C ASN A 127 19.96 8.15 -33.53
N LEU A 128 19.86 8.68 -32.29
CA LEU A 128 20.84 8.45 -31.23
C LEU A 128 20.25 7.48 -30.22
N GLY A 129 20.67 6.25 -30.28
CA GLY A 129 20.18 5.16 -29.44
C GLY A 129 21.26 4.64 -28.50
N VAL A 130 21.01 3.50 -27.92
CA VAL A 130 21.86 2.81 -26.95
C VAL A 130 22.50 1.58 -27.59
N ALA A 131 23.66 1.19 -27.09
CA ALA A 131 24.16 -0.16 -27.20
C ALA A 131 23.78 -0.96 -25.98
N GLU A 132 23.27 -2.16 -26.18
CA GLU A 132 22.84 -3.03 -25.10
C GLU A 132 23.95 -3.99 -24.71
N SER A 133 24.16 -4.17 -23.41
CA SER A 133 24.99 -5.20 -22.80
C SER A 133 24.08 -6.11 -22.00
N SER A 134 24.33 -7.41 -22.05
CA SER A 134 23.53 -8.36 -21.27
C SER A 134 24.42 -9.21 -20.36
N GLU A 135 23.92 -9.49 -19.17
CA GLU A 135 24.54 -10.43 -18.26
C GLU A 135 23.47 -11.43 -17.81
N SER A 136 23.74 -12.70 -18.00
CA SER A 136 22.89 -13.75 -17.51
C SER A 136 23.67 -14.76 -16.69
N GLN A 137 23.12 -15.19 -15.58
CA GLN A 137 23.68 -16.21 -14.73
C GLN A 137 22.62 -17.22 -14.34
N SER A 138 22.87 -18.48 -14.56
CA SER A 138 22.04 -19.56 -14.07
C SER A 138 22.82 -20.53 -13.23
N SER A 139 22.24 -21.02 -12.17
CA SER A 139 22.80 -22.06 -11.35
C SER A 139 21.76 -23.07 -10.92
N ALA A 140 22.12 -24.35 -11.00
CA ALA A 140 21.27 -25.40 -10.48
C ALA A 140 22.12 -26.41 -9.68
N SER A 141 21.63 -26.75 -8.50
CA SER A 141 22.27 -27.77 -7.68
C SER A 141 21.25 -28.78 -7.16
N SER A 142 21.62 -30.04 -7.19
CA SER A 142 20.82 -31.11 -6.67
C SER A 142 21.66 -32.04 -5.83
N LYS A 143 21.20 -32.37 -4.64
CA LYS A 143 21.76 -33.37 -3.73
C LYS A 143 20.71 -34.43 -3.44
N LYS A 144 20.95 -35.64 -3.85
CA LYS A 144 20.10 -36.79 -3.55
C LYS A 144 20.84 -37.75 -2.63
N GLY A 145 20.31 -37.96 -1.46
CA GLY A 145 20.72 -39.00 -0.51
C GLY A 145 19.70 -40.13 -0.45
N ILE A 146 19.96 -41.15 0.38
CA ILE A 146 19.04 -42.29 0.55
C ILE A 146 17.70 -41.83 1.12
N PHE A 147 17.73 -40.83 2.03
CA PHE A 147 16.55 -40.35 2.78
C PHE A 147 16.32 -38.84 2.60
N SER A 148 17.02 -38.22 1.67
CA SER A 148 16.85 -36.77 1.45
C SER A 148 17.14 -36.39 0.02
N SER A 149 16.40 -35.40 -0.46
CA SER A 149 16.75 -34.66 -1.68
C SER A 149 16.66 -33.17 -1.42
N LYS A 150 17.55 -32.44 -2.04
CA LYS A 150 17.52 -30.98 -2.08
C LYS A 150 17.90 -30.54 -3.49
N SER A 151 17.09 -29.66 -4.06
CA SER A 151 17.43 -28.97 -5.30
C SER A 151 17.26 -27.48 -5.11
N ASN A 152 18.17 -26.71 -5.66
CA ASN A 152 18.08 -25.28 -5.79
C ASN A 152 18.36 -24.94 -7.25
N ALA A 153 17.61 -23.98 -7.78
CA ALA A 153 17.95 -23.36 -9.06
C ALA A 153 17.73 -21.85 -8.88
N SER A 154 18.61 -21.07 -9.47
CA SER A 154 18.49 -19.63 -9.57
C SER A 154 18.91 -19.19 -10.96
N SER A 155 18.23 -18.23 -11.50
CA SER A 155 18.67 -17.50 -12.70
C SER A 155 18.48 -16.02 -12.47
N SER A 156 19.39 -15.24 -12.99
CA SER A 156 19.28 -13.80 -13.10
C SER A 156 19.71 -13.37 -14.49
N SER A 157 19.03 -12.43 -15.06
CA SER A 157 19.49 -11.74 -16.26
C SER A 157 19.23 -10.25 -16.11
N GLN A 158 20.16 -9.44 -16.59
CA GLN A 158 20.00 -8.00 -16.67
C GLN A 158 20.51 -7.50 -18.00
N THR A 159 19.82 -6.48 -18.52
CA THR A 159 20.28 -5.72 -19.68
C THR A 159 20.76 -4.36 -19.18
N MET A 160 21.95 -3.98 -19.55
CA MET A 160 22.53 -2.66 -19.32
C MET A 160 22.55 -1.90 -20.63
N VAL A 161 22.32 -0.58 -20.57
CA VAL A 161 22.32 0.28 -21.75
C VAL A 161 23.52 1.23 -21.68
N THR A 162 24.27 1.33 -22.78
CA THR A 162 25.32 2.31 -22.99
C THR A 162 24.79 3.38 -23.90
N SER A 163 24.62 4.60 -23.39
CA SER A 163 24.08 5.74 -24.13
C SER A 163 25.00 6.22 -25.23
N THR A 164 24.43 6.69 -26.33
CA THR A 164 25.14 7.56 -27.27
C THR A 164 25.42 8.89 -26.57
N GLU A 165 26.66 9.36 -26.62
CA GLU A 165 27.13 10.55 -25.95
C GLU A 165 27.76 11.55 -26.91
N PHE A 166 27.24 12.77 -26.95
CA PHE A 166 27.78 13.89 -27.72
C PHE A 166 28.25 14.97 -26.76
N ARG A 167 29.54 15.33 -26.86
CA ARG A 167 30.17 16.38 -26.05
C ARG A 167 30.88 17.41 -26.93
N GLY A 168 30.66 18.69 -26.63
CA GLY A 168 31.29 19.78 -27.35
C GLY A 168 31.19 21.12 -26.66
N GLU A 169 31.91 22.13 -27.18
CA GLU A 169 31.69 23.53 -26.80
C GLU A 169 30.28 23.97 -27.22
N SER A 170 29.92 23.71 -28.47
CA SER A 170 28.57 23.84 -28.96
C SER A 170 28.15 22.58 -29.74
N ILE A 171 26.86 22.23 -29.71
CA ILE A 171 26.31 21.04 -30.39
C ILE A 171 25.12 21.46 -31.24
N SER A 172 25.19 21.07 -32.52
CA SER A 172 24.06 21.29 -33.46
C SER A 172 23.68 19.97 -34.13
N LEU A 173 22.46 19.53 -33.94
CA LEU A 173 21.83 18.40 -34.61
C LEU A 173 20.79 18.97 -35.57
N GLN A 174 20.92 18.67 -36.84
CA GLN A 174 19.98 19.11 -37.89
C GLN A 174 19.54 17.91 -38.72
N ALA A 175 18.24 17.69 -38.83
CA ALA A 175 17.64 16.65 -39.67
C ALA A 175 16.55 17.24 -40.54
N ASP A 176 16.50 16.87 -41.82
CA ASP A 176 15.39 17.30 -42.66
C ASP A 176 14.03 16.67 -42.27
N ASN A 177 14.07 15.55 -41.51
CA ASN A 177 12.91 14.84 -41.02
C ASN A 177 12.91 14.75 -39.49
N ASP A 178 13.40 13.65 -38.86
CA ASP A 178 13.26 13.41 -37.43
C ASP A 178 14.61 13.44 -36.68
N ILE A 179 14.59 13.94 -35.45
CA ILE A 179 15.65 13.72 -34.44
C ILE A 179 15.09 12.85 -33.32
N LYS A 180 15.69 11.67 -33.12
CA LYS A 180 15.29 10.74 -32.10
C LYS A 180 16.46 10.44 -31.13
N LEU A 181 16.27 10.79 -29.87
CA LEU A 181 17.19 10.56 -28.77
C LEU A 181 16.56 9.52 -27.85
N ASN A 182 17.15 8.31 -27.79
CA ASN A 182 16.71 7.27 -26.88
C ASN A 182 17.81 7.00 -25.86
N ALA A 183 17.64 7.48 -24.63
CA ALA A 183 18.66 7.47 -23.57
C ALA A 183 20.00 8.07 -24.03
N ALA A 184 19.97 9.10 -24.88
CA ALA A 184 21.18 9.76 -25.36
C ALA A 184 21.61 10.88 -24.39
N VAL A 185 22.91 11.14 -24.32
CA VAL A 185 23.49 12.20 -23.50
C VAL A 185 24.10 13.26 -24.42
N ILE A 186 23.63 14.49 -24.29
CA ILE A 186 24.16 15.66 -24.99
C ILE A 186 24.70 16.65 -23.94
N TYR A 187 25.96 16.98 -24.05
CA TYR A 187 26.60 17.96 -23.18
C TYR A 187 27.30 19.03 -24.02
N ALA A 188 26.72 20.23 -24.06
CA ALA A 188 27.32 21.41 -24.67
C ALA A 188 27.78 22.39 -23.58
N GLN A 189 28.98 22.96 -23.71
CA GLN A 189 29.43 23.95 -22.73
C GLN A 189 28.72 25.30 -22.92
N GLU A 190 28.38 25.65 -24.16
CA GLU A 190 27.69 26.88 -24.50
C GLU A 190 26.25 26.60 -25.02
N HIS A 191 26.10 26.26 -26.25
CA HIS A 191 24.79 26.17 -26.91
C HIS A 191 24.52 24.77 -27.48
N ALA A 192 23.34 24.24 -27.22
CA ALA A 192 22.80 23.05 -27.86
C ALA A 192 21.60 23.42 -28.73
N LYS A 193 21.60 22.93 -29.99
CA LYS A 193 20.48 23.09 -30.93
C LYS A 193 20.09 21.75 -31.51
N LEU A 194 18.78 21.44 -31.45
CA LEU A 194 18.13 20.35 -32.15
C LEU A 194 17.12 20.96 -33.11
N ASP A 195 17.29 20.71 -34.41
CA ASP A 195 16.46 21.30 -35.46
C ASP A 195 16.00 20.21 -36.43
N ALA A 196 14.72 19.84 -36.33
CA ALA A 196 14.10 18.79 -37.16
C ALA A 196 13.02 19.37 -38.07
N GLY A 197 13.06 19.02 -39.33
CA GLY A 197 12.00 19.40 -40.27
C GLY A 197 10.63 18.80 -39.93
N ARG A 198 10.61 17.70 -39.17
CA ARG A 198 9.37 17.05 -38.72
C ARG A 198 9.31 16.94 -37.22
N ASP A 199 9.84 15.87 -36.59
CA ASP A 199 9.65 15.57 -35.18
C ASP A 199 10.98 15.54 -34.39
N VAL A 200 10.95 16.05 -33.16
CA VAL A 200 12.00 15.84 -32.17
C VAL A 200 11.45 14.94 -31.06
N VAL A 201 12.05 13.78 -30.86
CA VAL A 201 11.70 12.84 -29.80
C VAL A 201 12.88 12.66 -28.86
N ILE A 202 12.76 13.09 -27.61
CA ILE A 202 13.75 12.93 -26.55
C ILE A 202 13.16 11.93 -25.55
N GLY A 203 13.55 10.66 -25.68
CA GLY A 203 12.91 9.54 -25.01
C GLY A 203 13.87 8.68 -24.21
N THR A 204 13.39 7.52 -23.84
CA THR A 204 14.04 6.55 -22.98
C THR A 204 14.44 5.30 -23.74
N ALA A 205 15.43 4.58 -23.20
CA ALA A 205 15.68 3.16 -23.46
C ALA A 205 15.31 2.36 -22.19
N GLU A 206 15.00 1.10 -22.35
CA GLU A 206 14.64 0.24 -21.24
C GLU A 206 15.82 -0.61 -20.77
N ARG A 207 16.04 -0.63 -19.47
CA ARG A 207 16.90 -1.60 -18.78
C ARG A 207 16.02 -2.64 -18.12
N GLN A 208 16.20 -3.88 -18.49
CA GLN A 208 15.42 -5.00 -17.97
C GLN A 208 16.27 -5.83 -17.00
N GLN A 209 15.63 -6.24 -15.90
CA GLN A 209 16.20 -7.16 -14.94
C GLN A 209 15.19 -8.26 -14.63
N SER A 210 15.63 -9.51 -14.70
CA SER A 210 14.84 -10.62 -14.24
C SER A 210 15.65 -11.50 -13.29
N ALA A 211 15.00 -11.96 -12.23
CA ALA A 211 15.57 -12.90 -11.30
C ALA A 211 14.56 -13.99 -10.99
N SER A 212 14.99 -15.24 -11.03
CA SER A 212 14.15 -16.35 -10.55
C SER A 212 14.93 -17.22 -9.58
N GLN A 213 14.24 -17.69 -8.57
CA GLN A 213 14.80 -18.61 -7.59
C GLN A 213 13.81 -19.71 -7.29
N SER A 214 14.26 -20.94 -7.34
CA SER A 214 13.47 -22.07 -6.87
C SER A 214 14.29 -22.99 -5.97
N SER A 215 13.65 -23.48 -4.94
CA SER A 215 14.25 -24.48 -4.06
C SER A 215 13.25 -25.55 -3.70
N SER A 216 13.66 -26.78 -3.73
CA SER A 216 12.87 -27.87 -3.19
C SER A 216 13.72 -28.78 -2.32
N SER A 217 13.12 -29.26 -1.26
CA SER A 217 13.78 -30.23 -0.38
C SER A 217 12.79 -31.28 0.08
N SER A 218 13.24 -32.52 0.11
CA SER A 218 12.53 -33.58 0.80
C SER A 218 13.50 -34.29 1.74
N LYS A 219 13.01 -34.60 2.93
CA LYS A 219 13.80 -35.31 3.96
C LYS A 219 12.92 -36.37 4.62
N PHE A 220 13.38 -37.57 4.58
CA PHE A 220 12.85 -38.65 5.40
C PHE A 220 13.74 -38.81 6.63
N SER A 221 13.14 -38.84 7.81
CA SER A 221 13.87 -39.08 9.06
C SER A 221 13.05 -39.99 9.98
N ILE A 222 13.74 -40.70 10.84
CA ILE A 222 13.13 -41.49 11.92
C ILE A 222 13.59 -40.86 13.21
N ASN A 223 12.64 -40.48 14.07
CA ASN A 223 12.94 -39.86 15.35
C ASN A 223 13.46 -40.91 16.37
N PHE A 224 13.83 -40.45 17.57
CA PHE A 224 14.35 -41.30 18.65
C PHE A 224 13.32 -42.33 19.15
N ALA A 225 12.04 -42.09 18.95
CA ALA A 225 10.95 -43.04 19.26
C ALA A 225 10.60 -44.00 18.10
N GLY A 226 11.39 -44.01 17.01
CA GLY A 226 11.16 -44.86 15.86
C GLY A 226 10.08 -44.40 14.86
N ALA A 227 9.48 -43.24 15.07
CA ALA A 227 8.41 -42.73 14.19
C ALA A 227 9.01 -42.13 12.88
N PRO A 228 8.49 -42.55 11.70
CA PRO A 228 8.94 -42.02 10.42
C PRO A 228 8.37 -40.61 10.17
N SER A 229 9.18 -39.73 9.58
CA SER A 229 8.78 -38.37 9.19
C SER A 229 9.29 -38.07 7.78
N LEU A 230 8.41 -37.58 6.91
CA LEU A 230 8.72 -37.05 5.59
C LEU A 230 8.41 -35.56 5.58
N ALA A 231 9.41 -34.75 5.30
CA ALA A 231 9.22 -33.30 5.12
C ALA A 231 9.56 -32.90 3.69
N GLN A 232 8.66 -32.19 3.04
CA GLN A 232 8.87 -31.56 1.74
C GLN A 232 8.68 -30.06 1.88
N LYS A 233 9.58 -29.28 1.29
CA LYS A 233 9.45 -27.82 1.21
C LYS A 233 9.79 -27.39 -0.20
N GLY A 234 9.01 -26.49 -0.74
CA GLY A 234 9.24 -25.81 -2.01
C GLY A 234 9.14 -24.31 -1.80
N LYS A 235 10.02 -23.58 -2.45
CA LYS A 235 9.93 -22.13 -2.59
C LYS A 235 10.24 -21.80 -4.04
N ALA A 236 9.47 -20.87 -4.61
CA ALA A 236 9.78 -20.28 -5.91
C ALA A 236 9.52 -18.79 -5.81
N GLY A 237 10.37 -18.02 -6.45
CA GLY A 237 10.22 -16.58 -6.58
C GLY A 237 10.69 -16.15 -7.96
N GLN A 238 10.01 -15.18 -8.52
CA GLN A 238 10.38 -14.52 -9.76
C GLN A 238 10.19 -13.02 -9.56
N GLU A 239 11.17 -12.26 -10.00
CA GLU A 239 11.14 -10.80 -10.00
C GLU A 239 11.56 -10.34 -11.40
N ASN A 240 10.73 -9.50 -12.00
CA ASN A 240 11.02 -8.84 -13.26
C ASN A 240 10.85 -7.35 -13.06
N SER A 241 11.81 -6.57 -13.52
CA SER A 241 11.70 -5.11 -13.54
C SER A 241 12.14 -4.56 -14.88
N SER A 242 11.44 -3.50 -15.30
CA SER A 242 11.84 -2.66 -16.43
C SER A 242 12.03 -1.25 -15.91
N GLU A 243 13.19 -0.68 -16.15
CA GLU A 243 13.56 0.67 -15.75
C GLU A 243 13.84 1.52 -16.99
N SER A 244 13.15 2.65 -17.10
CA SER A 244 13.34 3.62 -18.15
C SER A 244 14.56 4.48 -17.89
N VAL A 245 15.55 4.42 -18.75
CA VAL A 245 16.74 5.29 -18.75
C VAL A 245 16.47 6.43 -19.70
N GLY A 246 16.35 7.65 -19.18
CA GLY A 246 16.03 8.85 -19.96
C GLY A 246 17.23 9.42 -20.72
N SER A 247 16.94 10.21 -21.75
CA SER A 247 17.93 11.08 -22.36
C SER A 247 18.25 12.28 -21.46
N SER A 248 19.47 12.77 -21.54
CA SER A 248 19.94 13.95 -20.80
C SER A 248 20.56 14.97 -21.75
N ILE A 249 20.05 16.21 -21.71
CA ILE A 249 20.65 17.34 -22.43
C ILE A 249 21.08 18.39 -21.40
N SER A 250 22.33 18.76 -21.41
CA SER A 250 22.88 19.85 -20.60
C SER A 250 23.63 20.85 -21.46
N ALA A 251 23.30 22.15 -21.32
CA ALA A 251 23.93 23.24 -22.05
C ALA A 251 23.87 24.56 -21.26
N ASP A 252 24.61 25.61 -21.71
CA ASP A 252 24.30 26.96 -21.23
C ASP A 252 22.95 27.39 -21.77
N THR A 253 22.71 27.25 -23.09
CA THR A 253 21.40 27.53 -23.69
C THR A 253 20.96 26.40 -24.61
N LEU A 254 19.64 26.20 -24.76
CA LEU A 254 19.07 25.11 -25.56
C LEU A 254 17.95 25.61 -26.44
N ASP A 255 18.05 25.32 -27.74
CA ASP A 255 16.97 25.45 -28.72
C ASP A 255 16.54 24.09 -29.25
N VAL A 256 15.26 23.73 -29.08
CA VAL A 256 14.62 22.57 -29.66
C VAL A 256 13.57 23.06 -30.65
N ILE A 257 13.77 22.78 -31.93
CA ILE A 257 12.89 23.23 -33.00
C ILE A 257 12.39 22.01 -33.77
N SER A 258 11.08 21.90 -33.93
CA SER A 258 10.47 20.85 -34.75
C SER A 258 9.43 21.44 -35.68
N GLY A 259 9.42 20.97 -36.94
CA GLY A 259 8.39 21.39 -37.89
C GLY A 259 7.01 20.87 -37.55
N ARG A 260 6.91 19.83 -36.72
CA ARG A 260 5.66 19.21 -36.29
C ARG A 260 5.58 19.01 -34.80
N ASP A 261 6.12 17.92 -34.25
CA ASP A 261 5.94 17.55 -32.84
C ASP A 261 7.27 17.51 -32.09
N THR A 262 7.27 17.98 -30.84
CA THR A 262 8.35 17.75 -29.87
C THR A 262 7.82 16.91 -28.72
N ALA A 263 8.43 15.73 -28.47
CA ALA A 263 8.08 14.85 -27.38
C ALA A 263 9.29 14.61 -26.47
N ILE A 264 9.13 14.91 -25.17
CA ILE A 264 10.13 14.69 -24.10
C ILE A 264 9.52 13.69 -23.13
N ARG A 265 10.11 12.48 -23.04
CA ARG A 265 9.54 11.37 -22.25
C ARG A 265 10.58 10.81 -21.30
N GLY A 266 10.31 10.88 -19.98
CA GLY A 266 11.18 10.37 -18.93
C GLY A 266 12.60 10.91 -19.00
N SER A 267 12.81 12.13 -19.51
CA SER A 267 14.09 12.69 -19.90
C SER A 267 14.35 14.03 -19.23
N THR A 268 15.62 14.42 -19.13
CA THR A 268 16.05 15.62 -18.40
C THR A 268 16.76 16.58 -19.32
N LEU A 269 16.26 17.82 -19.41
CA LEU A 269 16.87 18.94 -20.11
C LEU A 269 17.21 20.01 -19.07
N VAL A 270 18.47 20.37 -18.97
CA VAL A 270 18.94 21.38 -18.00
C VAL A 270 19.85 22.39 -18.68
N THR A 271 19.52 23.67 -18.49
CA THR A 271 20.36 24.79 -18.97
C THR A 271 20.74 25.72 -17.83
N ASP A 272 21.87 26.40 -17.96
CA ASP A 272 22.24 27.49 -17.08
C ASP A 272 21.51 28.79 -17.50
N GLY A 273 21.37 29.05 -18.79
CA GLY A 273 20.62 30.15 -19.40
C GLY A 273 19.28 29.71 -19.97
N ASP A 274 18.85 30.33 -21.06
CA ASP A 274 17.49 30.12 -21.60
C ASP A 274 17.29 28.73 -22.24
N THR A 275 16.09 28.18 -22.07
CA THR A 275 15.62 27.01 -22.80
C THR A 275 14.44 27.43 -23.69
N LYS A 276 14.51 27.11 -24.98
CA LYS A 276 13.46 27.38 -25.94
C LYS A 276 13.02 26.10 -26.65
N ILE A 277 11.70 25.84 -26.68
CA ILE A 277 11.10 24.71 -27.38
C ILE A 277 10.01 25.26 -28.32
N ASP A 278 10.22 25.14 -29.62
CA ASP A 278 9.28 25.55 -30.65
C ASP A 278 8.84 24.34 -31.48
N ALA A 279 7.57 23.99 -31.43
CA ALA A 279 6.99 22.94 -32.26
C ALA A 279 5.91 23.51 -33.17
N GLY A 280 5.94 23.12 -34.46
CA GLY A 280 4.92 23.54 -35.41
C GLY A 280 3.52 23.04 -35.09
N ARG A 281 3.41 21.96 -34.29
CA ARG A 281 2.13 21.36 -33.88
C ARG A 281 2.09 21.13 -32.36
N ASN A 282 2.62 20.02 -31.82
CA ASN A 282 2.44 19.64 -30.45
C ASN A 282 3.76 19.62 -29.66
N VAL A 283 3.68 19.98 -28.36
CA VAL A 283 4.74 19.74 -27.39
C VAL A 283 4.19 18.80 -26.31
N GLU A 284 4.86 17.66 -26.10
CA GLU A 284 4.57 16.69 -25.06
C GLU A 284 5.75 16.61 -24.08
N ILE A 285 5.52 16.88 -22.79
CA ILE A 285 6.49 16.67 -21.70
C ILE A 285 5.87 15.67 -20.72
N VAL A 286 6.14 14.39 -20.93
CA VAL A 286 5.43 13.32 -20.22
C VAL A 286 6.41 12.39 -19.51
N SER A 287 5.93 11.72 -18.48
CA SER A 287 6.69 10.70 -17.78
C SER A 287 6.87 9.43 -18.63
N ALA A 288 7.93 8.70 -18.37
CA ALA A 288 8.07 7.29 -18.69
C ALA A 288 7.61 6.45 -17.50
N GLN A 289 7.59 5.12 -17.64
CA GLN A 289 7.13 4.22 -16.61
C GLN A 289 8.18 3.17 -16.28
N ASN A 290 8.49 3.00 -15.00
CA ASN A 290 9.19 1.85 -14.47
C ASN A 290 8.16 0.84 -13.97
N SER A 291 8.36 -0.44 -14.31
CA SER A 291 7.52 -1.52 -13.85
C SER A 291 8.32 -2.56 -13.07
N SER A 292 7.71 -3.12 -12.04
CA SER A 292 8.27 -4.23 -11.26
C SER A 292 7.16 -5.23 -10.95
N ASN A 293 7.37 -6.47 -11.36
CA ASN A 293 6.51 -7.60 -11.03
C ASN A 293 7.30 -8.58 -10.17
N SER A 294 6.76 -8.90 -8.99
CA SER A 294 7.37 -9.86 -8.07
C SER A 294 6.37 -10.92 -7.68
N THR A 295 6.63 -12.16 -8.03
CA THR A 295 5.85 -13.31 -7.61
C THR A 295 6.66 -14.19 -6.68
N SER A 296 6.07 -14.60 -5.56
CA SER A 296 6.69 -15.56 -4.67
C SER A 296 5.70 -16.63 -4.24
N SER A 297 6.15 -17.86 -4.18
CA SER A 297 5.35 -18.96 -3.67
C SER A 297 6.14 -19.83 -2.71
N SER A 298 5.49 -20.25 -1.65
CA SER A 298 6.04 -21.23 -0.73
C SER A 298 5.09 -22.41 -0.54
N SER A 299 5.63 -23.59 -0.47
CA SER A 299 4.87 -24.79 -0.14
C SER A 299 5.64 -25.66 0.85
N GLY A 300 4.91 -26.19 1.82
CA GLY A 300 5.44 -27.10 2.82
C GLY A 300 4.50 -28.29 3.01
N LYS A 301 5.04 -29.51 2.97
CA LYS A 301 4.30 -30.71 3.35
C LYS A 301 5.13 -31.53 4.31
N LYS A 302 4.57 -31.81 5.48
CA LYS A 302 5.19 -32.65 6.48
C LYS A 302 4.25 -33.82 6.79
N ALA A 303 4.75 -35.04 6.64
CA ALA A 303 4.04 -36.24 7.04
C ALA A 303 4.89 -36.95 8.08
N GLY A 304 4.25 -37.44 9.17
CA GLY A 304 4.93 -38.07 10.31
C GLY A 304 4.64 -37.33 11.60
N GLU A 305 5.61 -37.26 12.49
CA GLU A 305 5.45 -36.58 13.78
C GLU A 305 5.33 -35.07 13.62
N ILE A 306 4.26 -34.51 14.23
CA ILE A 306 3.88 -33.10 14.17
C ILE A 306 3.62 -32.62 15.60
N GLY A 307 4.34 -31.57 16.03
CA GLY A 307 4.13 -30.98 17.35
C GLY A 307 5.33 -31.07 18.29
N SER A 308 5.13 -30.68 19.54
CA SER A 308 6.11 -30.72 20.62
C SER A 308 5.98 -32.03 21.44
N TRP A 309 6.94 -32.33 22.30
CA TRP A 309 6.96 -33.58 23.07
C TRP A 309 5.71 -33.83 23.98
N TRP A 310 4.95 -32.79 24.34
CA TRP A 310 3.68 -32.90 25.07
C TRP A 310 2.41 -32.90 24.21
N GLN A 311 2.56 -32.65 22.91
CA GLN A 311 1.48 -32.70 21.91
C GLN A 311 2.03 -33.31 20.61
N SER A 312 2.46 -34.56 20.72
CA SER A 312 2.93 -35.27 19.55
C SER A 312 1.74 -35.85 18.76
N ALA A 313 1.73 -35.62 17.46
CA ALA A 313 0.73 -36.15 16.56
C ALA A 313 1.43 -36.77 15.34
N LEU A 314 0.90 -37.89 14.85
CA LEU A 314 1.27 -38.45 13.55
C LEU A 314 0.26 -37.97 12.51
N GLY A 315 0.73 -37.33 11.45
CA GLY A 315 -0.20 -36.77 10.47
C GLY A 315 0.48 -36.15 9.25
N VAL A 316 -0.32 -35.41 8.51
CA VAL A 316 0.12 -34.66 7.34
C VAL A 316 -0.30 -33.20 7.53
N VAL A 317 0.67 -32.30 7.37
CA VAL A 317 0.45 -30.84 7.29
C VAL A 317 0.89 -30.37 5.91
N SER A 318 0.04 -29.59 5.26
CA SER A 318 0.36 -28.90 4.01
C SER A 318 0.15 -27.42 4.20
N LEU A 319 1.13 -26.63 3.80
CA LEU A 319 1.10 -25.16 3.78
C LEU A 319 1.34 -24.72 2.34
N LYS A 320 0.61 -23.72 1.90
CA LYS A 320 0.82 -23.03 0.62
C LYS A 320 0.66 -21.54 0.85
N GLU A 321 1.54 -20.78 0.25
CA GLU A 321 1.51 -19.32 0.28
C GLU A 321 1.95 -18.80 -1.08
N SER A 322 1.27 -17.78 -1.57
CA SER A 322 1.62 -17.08 -2.81
C SER A 322 1.44 -15.59 -2.59
N ASN A 323 2.43 -14.83 -3.03
CA ASN A 323 2.37 -13.38 -3.11
C ASN A 323 2.62 -12.98 -4.56
N ASP A 324 1.88 -12.00 -5.02
CA ASP A 324 2.00 -11.43 -6.36
C ASP A 324 1.87 -9.91 -6.22
N ASN A 325 2.94 -9.19 -6.61
CA ASN A 325 3.02 -7.74 -6.48
C ASN A 325 3.41 -7.14 -7.82
N ASP A 326 2.58 -6.24 -8.31
CA ASP A 326 2.84 -5.42 -9.48
C ASP A 326 2.93 -3.95 -9.07
N VAL A 327 3.99 -3.29 -9.47
CA VAL A 327 4.22 -1.86 -9.22
C VAL A 327 4.58 -1.18 -10.52
N THR A 328 3.86 -0.11 -10.86
CA THR A 328 4.22 0.81 -11.94
C THR A 328 4.47 2.18 -11.33
N ARG A 329 5.63 2.78 -11.62
CA ARG A 329 6.01 4.11 -11.12
C ARG A 329 6.29 5.05 -12.28
N GLN A 330 5.86 6.28 -12.14
CA GLN A 330 6.14 7.34 -13.10
C GLN A 330 7.59 7.85 -12.94
N VAL A 331 8.28 7.99 -14.06
CA VAL A 331 9.58 8.67 -14.16
C VAL A 331 9.35 9.96 -14.93
N GLY A 332 9.16 11.06 -14.21
CA GLY A 332 8.82 12.35 -14.81
C GLY A 332 9.94 12.90 -15.71
N SER A 333 9.56 13.60 -16.76
CA SER A 333 10.47 14.46 -17.50
C SER A 333 10.74 15.75 -16.74
N GLN A 334 11.92 16.31 -16.92
CA GLN A 334 12.31 17.59 -16.34
C GLN A 334 12.87 18.51 -17.42
N VAL A 335 12.33 19.72 -17.53
CA VAL A 335 12.87 20.81 -18.33
C VAL A 335 13.22 21.94 -17.38
N ALA A 336 14.49 22.24 -17.23
CA ALA A 336 14.96 23.21 -16.24
C ALA A 336 15.91 24.23 -16.87
N SER A 337 15.70 25.52 -16.56
CA SER A 337 16.61 26.62 -16.82
C SER A 337 17.04 27.21 -15.48
N LEU A 338 18.29 27.04 -15.06
CA LEU A 338 18.75 27.42 -13.71
C LEU A 338 18.93 28.92 -13.50
N GLY A 339 19.25 29.66 -14.55
CA GLY A 339 19.51 31.09 -14.50
C GLY A 339 18.72 31.94 -15.51
N GLY A 340 18.13 31.31 -16.54
CA GLY A 340 17.37 31.94 -17.58
C GLY A 340 15.88 31.55 -17.55
N ASN A 341 15.21 31.69 -18.70
CA ASN A 341 13.79 31.47 -18.89
C ASN A 341 13.53 30.12 -19.59
N VAL A 342 12.31 29.60 -19.42
CA VAL A 342 11.80 28.49 -20.22
C VAL A 342 10.66 29.01 -21.09
N ASN A 343 10.86 28.97 -22.42
CA ASN A 343 9.87 29.39 -23.40
C ASN A 343 9.43 28.20 -24.26
N ILE A 344 8.15 27.86 -24.21
CA ILE A 344 7.57 26.72 -24.93
C ILE A 344 6.43 27.22 -25.81
N ASN A 345 6.57 27.01 -27.13
CA ASN A 345 5.53 27.35 -28.12
C ASN A 345 5.10 26.06 -28.83
N ALA A 346 3.83 25.73 -28.76
CA ALA A 346 3.22 24.68 -29.54
C ALA A 346 2.21 25.30 -30.54
N GLY A 347 2.31 24.94 -31.81
CA GLY A 347 1.39 25.45 -32.83
C GLY A 347 -0.05 24.96 -32.61
N GLU A 348 -0.24 23.83 -31.89
CA GLU A 348 -1.55 23.27 -31.53
C GLU A 348 -1.66 22.98 -30.05
N ASN A 349 -1.12 21.87 -29.58
CA ASN A 349 -1.36 21.41 -28.20
C ASN A 349 -0.08 21.35 -27.36
N TYR A 350 -0.18 21.76 -26.14
CA TYR A 350 0.80 21.49 -25.08
C TYR A 350 0.24 20.46 -24.09
N ASN A 351 0.96 19.36 -23.90
CA ASN A 351 0.59 18.31 -22.96
C ASN A 351 1.73 17.98 -22.00
N GLN A 352 1.47 18.10 -20.68
CA GLN A 352 2.42 17.76 -19.62
C GLN A 352 1.80 16.76 -18.66
N VAL A 353 2.46 15.61 -18.43
CA VAL A 353 1.98 14.56 -17.52
C VAL A 353 3.08 14.12 -16.57
N ALA A 354 2.81 14.19 -15.28
CA ALA A 354 3.73 13.77 -14.19
C ALA A 354 5.17 14.29 -14.38
N SER A 355 5.32 15.52 -14.83
CA SER A 355 6.60 16.10 -15.26
C SER A 355 6.79 17.52 -14.71
N GLN A 356 8.02 18.03 -14.76
CA GLN A 356 8.37 19.32 -14.16
C GLN A 356 8.98 20.27 -15.17
N VAL A 357 8.56 21.54 -15.14
CA VAL A 357 9.21 22.66 -15.85
C VAL A 357 9.65 23.66 -14.79
N ILE A 358 10.94 24.01 -14.78
CA ILE A 358 11.55 24.74 -13.65
C ILE A 358 12.41 25.88 -14.16
N ALA A 359 12.17 27.11 -13.70
CA ALA A 359 12.99 28.30 -13.96
C ALA A 359 13.19 29.10 -12.65
N PRO A 360 14.06 28.66 -11.73
CA PRO A 360 14.14 29.20 -10.38
C PRO A 360 14.58 30.67 -10.28
N LYS A 361 15.11 31.25 -11.34
CA LYS A 361 15.49 32.67 -11.44
C LYS A 361 14.80 33.41 -12.58
N GLY A 362 14.18 32.69 -13.50
CA GLY A 362 13.55 33.22 -14.70
C GLY A 362 12.04 33.01 -14.74
N ASP A 363 11.50 33.27 -15.91
CA ASP A 363 10.09 33.13 -16.23
C ASP A 363 9.83 31.80 -16.97
N ILE A 364 8.59 31.31 -16.88
CA ILE A 364 8.08 30.20 -17.69
C ILE A 364 6.96 30.76 -18.55
N SER A 365 7.10 30.61 -19.89
CA SER A 365 6.07 30.98 -20.84
C SER A 365 5.65 29.77 -21.69
N ILE A 366 4.36 29.44 -21.67
CA ILE A 366 3.76 28.36 -22.46
C ILE A 366 2.66 28.94 -23.36
N LYS A 367 2.77 28.71 -24.64
CA LYS A 367 1.77 29.14 -25.62
C LYS A 367 1.35 27.99 -26.52
N ALA A 368 0.04 27.76 -26.63
CA ALA A 368 -0.56 26.72 -27.45
C ALA A 368 -1.98 27.11 -27.85
N LYS A 369 -2.63 26.31 -28.69
CA LYS A 369 -4.09 26.44 -28.88
C LYS A 369 -4.84 25.77 -27.72
N ASP A 370 -4.33 24.66 -27.22
CA ASP A 370 -4.89 23.94 -26.06
C ASP A 370 -3.77 23.53 -25.09
N VAL A 371 -4.00 23.63 -23.78
CA VAL A 371 -2.99 23.35 -22.73
C VAL A 371 -3.54 22.37 -21.71
N ASP A 372 -2.89 21.19 -21.63
CA ASP A 372 -3.16 20.16 -20.65
C ASP A 372 -1.96 19.93 -19.72
N ILE A 373 -2.13 20.15 -18.43
CA ILE A 373 -1.13 19.89 -17.39
C ILE A 373 -1.73 18.92 -16.37
N GLN A 374 -1.36 17.66 -16.44
CA GLN A 374 -2.02 16.59 -15.71
C GLN A 374 -1.06 15.85 -14.80
N ALA A 375 -1.59 15.34 -13.70
CA ALA A 375 -0.90 14.34 -12.88
C ALA A 375 -0.89 12.98 -13.59
N GLY A 376 0.18 12.21 -13.36
CA GLY A 376 0.20 10.78 -13.65
C GLY A 376 -0.10 9.96 -12.39
N PHE A 377 -0.01 8.64 -12.50
CA PHE A 377 -0.32 7.74 -11.38
C PHE A 377 0.72 6.64 -11.23
N ASP A 378 1.25 6.50 -10.02
CA ASP A 378 1.92 5.29 -9.58
C ASP A 378 0.85 4.27 -9.19
N VAL A 379 0.94 3.06 -9.74
CA VAL A 379 -0.05 2.00 -9.52
C VAL A 379 0.59 0.84 -8.77
N LEU A 380 -0.10 0.39 -7.73
CA LEU A 380 0.26 -0.78 -6.93
C LEU A 380 -0.86 -1.81 -6.99
N SER A 381 -0.50 -3.07 -7.24
CA SER A 381 -1.39 -4.22 -7.06
C SER A 381 -0.63 -5.30 -6.28
N ALA A 382 -1.19 -5.74 -5.17
CA ALA A 382 -0.61 -6.76 -4.33
C ALA A 382 -1.67 -7.81 -3.98
N ASN A 383 -1.37 -9.08 -4.27
CA ASN A 383 -2.24 -10.22 -3.96
C ASN A 383 -1.49 -11.20 -3.08
N HIS A 384 -2.11 -11.58 -1.97
CA HIS A 384 -1.60 -12.58 -1.05
C HIS A 384 -2.61 -13.70 -0.86
N THR A 385 -2.18 -14.94 -1.06
CA THR A 385 -3.00 -16.13 -0.82
C THR A 385 -2.26 -17.07 0.11
N ALA A 386 -2.90 -17.48 1.20
CA ALA A 386 -2.36 -18.48 2.10
C ALA A 386 -3.37 -19.59 2.37
N GLY A 387 -2.89 -20.83 2.36
CA GLY A 387 -3.70 -22.00 2.64
C GLY A 387 -2.96 -23.00 3.51
N SER A 388 -3.67 -23.59 4.47
CA SER A 388 -3.14 -24.69 5.27
C SER A 388 -4.13 -25.84 5.36
N SER A 389 -3.62 -27.06 5.40
CA SER A 389 -4.39 -28.24 5.75
C SER A 389 -3.60 -29.12 6.68
N ARG A 390 -4.27 -29.67 7.68
CA ARG A 390 -3.68 -30.60 8.65
C ARG A 390 -4.63 -31.77 8.87
N THR A 391 -4.13 -32.97 8.71
CA THR A 391 -4.79 -34.20 9.16
C THR A 391 -3.83 -34.95 10.05
N ALA A 392 -4.20 -35.18 11.30
CA ALA A 392 -3.29 -35.77 12.27
C ALA A 392 -4.03 -36.63 13.29
N ILE A 393 -3.36 -37.73 13.68
CA ILE A 393 -3.71 -38.51 14.87
C ILE A 393 -2.69 -38.13 15.93
N GLY A 394 -3.13 -37.58 17.05
CA GLY A 394 -2.22 -37.09 18.06
C GLY A 394 -2.74 -37.23 19.49
N GLY A 395 -1.82 -37.28 20.41
CA GLY A 395 -2.08 -37.20 21.83
C GLY A 395 -2.04 -35.75 22.29
N SER A 396 -2.94 -35.36 23.19
CA SER A 396 -2.89 -34.10 23.90
C SER A 396 -3.05 -34.34 25.38
N ILE A 397 -2.30 -33.59 26.16
CA ILE A 397 -2.45 -33.54 27.63
C ILE A 397 -3.06 -32.17 27.94
N ASN A 398 -4.26 -32.16 28.45
CA ASN A 398 -4.92 -30.93 28.90
C ASN A 398 -4.67 -30.74 30.39
N VAL A 399 -4.02 -29.63 30.76
CA VAL A 399 -3.78 -29.19 32.12
C VAL A 399 -4.38 -27.79 32.27
N PRO A 400 -5.53 -27.64 32.91
CA PRO A 400 -6.27 -26.37 33.00
C PRO A 400 -5.43 -25.18 33.53
N LEU A 401 -4.44 -25.47 34.41
CA LEU A 401 -3.49 -24.46 34.92
C LEU A 401 -2.75 -23.75 33.80
N VAL A 402 -2.30 -24.48 32.75
CA VAL A 402 -1.53 -23.90 31.63
C VAL A 402 -2.41 -22.96 30.81
N ASP A 403 -3.69 -23.31 30.65
CA ASP A 403 -4.63 -22.49 29.87
C ASP A 403 -5.01 -21.20 30.61
N ALA A 404 -5.16 -21.25 31.94
CA ALA A 404 -5.41 -20.07 32.77
C ALA A 404 -4.23 -19.08 32.75
N VAL A 405 -2.99 -19.56 32.84
CA VAL A 405 -1.77 -18.72 32.76
C VAL A 405 -1.67 -18.05 31.38
N ARG A 406 -1.94 -18.80 30.31
CA ARG A 406 -1.95 -18.25 28.95
C ARG A 406 -3.03 -17.18 28.74
N SER A 407 -4.21 -17.38 29.34
CA SER A 407 -5.31 -16.42 29.29
C SER A 407 -4.97 -15.13 30.02
N ALA A 408 -4.30 -15.19 31.18
CA ALA A 408 -3.81 -14.01 31.88
C ALA A 408 -2.80 -13.22 31.06
N GLN A 409 -1.83 -13.89 30.41
CA GLN A 409 -0.85 -13.24 29.52
C GLN A 409 -1.52 -12.57 28.33
N GLN A 410 -2.48 -13.21 27.70
CA GLN A 410 -3.23 -12.64 26.56
C GLN A 410 -4.05 -11.41 26.98
N ALA A 411 -4.63 -11.41 28.18
CA ALA A 411 -5.37 -10.26 28.69
C ALA A 411 -4.46 -9.03 28.90
N VAL A 412 -3.26 -9.22 29.46
CA VAL A 412 -2.27 -8.14 29.59
C VAL A 412 -1.86 -7.58 28.22
N GLN A 413 -1.58 -8.45 27.26
CA GLN A 413 -1.24 -8.03 25.89
C GLN A 413 -2.37 -7.30 25.18
N ALA A 414 -3.63 -7.69 25.40
CA ALA A 414 -4.78 -7.00 24.84
C ALA A 414 -4.95 -5.60 25.44
N GLY A 415 -4.77 -5.45 26.76
CA GLY A 415 -4.80 -4.13 27.42
C GLY A 415 -3.75 -3.16 26.92
N ALA A 416 -2.56 -3.66 26.50
CA ALA A 416 -1.51 -2.83 25.92
C ALA A 416 -1.79 -2.36 24.48
N LYS A 417 -2.84 -2.86 23.84
CA LYS A 417 -3.23 -2.51 22.45
C LYS A 417 -4.40 -1.53 22.35
N THR A 418 -4.95 -1.08 23.46
CA THR A 418 -6.05 -0.12 23.48
C THR A 418 -5.63 1.13 24.23
N ASP A 419 -6.03 2.30 23.71
CA ASP A 419 -5.82 3.60 24.36
C ASP A 419 -6.97 3.97 25.32
N ASP A 420 -8.08 3.22 25.34
CA ASP A 420 -9.21 3.44 26.23
C ASP A 420 -8.87 2.94 27.65
N ALA A 421 -8.79 3.87 28.62
CA ALA A 421 -8.47 3.58 30.02
C ALA A 421 -9.48 2.61 30.68
N ARG A 422 -10.75 2.59 30.25
CA ARG A 422 -11.76 1.63 30.74
C ARG A 422 -11.47 0.23 30.22
N MET A 423 -11.08 0.12 28.96
CA MET A 423 -10.71 -1.17 28.35
C MET A 423 -9.40 -1.71 28.96
N GLN A 424 -8.44 -0.83 29.25
CA GLN A 424 -7.22 -1.19 30.01
C GLN A 424 -7.58 -1.72 31.39
N GLY A 425 -8.51 -1.06 32.09
CA GLY A 425 -9.02 -1.51 33.39
C GLY A 425 -9.70 -2.89 33.32
N LEU A 426 -10.55 -3.12 32.31
CA LEU A 426 -11.20 -4.42 32.07
C LEU A 426 -10.18 -5.50 31.69
N ALA A 427 -9.16 -5.19 30.92
CA ALA A 427 -8.09 -6.13 30.60
C ALA A 427 -7.26 -6.51 31.83
N ALA A 428 -7.00 -5.55 32.74
CA ALA A 428 -6.34 -5.82 34.01
C ALA A 428 -7.21 -6.71 34.93
N ALA A 429 -8.52 -6.46 35.00
CA ALA A 429 -9.47 -7.30 35.74
C ALA A 429 -9.52 -8.73 35.14
N ASN A 430 -9.52 -8.86 33.80
CA ASN A 430 -9.40 -10.14 33.11
C ASN A 430 -8.13 -10.90 33.49
N ALA A 431 -6.99 -10.22 33.51
CA ALA A 431 -5.71 -10.81 33.89
C ALA A 431 -5.75 -11.29 35.35
N ALA A 432 -6.31 -10.48 36.26
CA ALA A 432 -6.47 -10.84 37.68
C ALA A 432 -7.39 -12.05 37.87
N MET A 433 -8.54 -12.10 37.21
CA MET A 433 -9.45 -13.26 37.28
C MET A 433 -8.79 -14.53 36.71
N SER A 434 -8.08 -14.41 35.58
CA SER A 434 -7.34 -15.55 35.00
C SER A 434 -6.19 -16.02 35.89
N ALA A 435 -5.51 -15.09 36.58
CA ALA A 435 -4.46 -15.42 37.54
C ALA A 435 -5.05 -16.13 38.78
N ASN A 436 -6.23 -15.70 39.25
CA ASN A 436 -6.95 -16.39 40.36
C ASN A 436 -7.37 -17.80 39.92
N GLN A 437 -7.89 -17.97 38.72
CA GLN A 437 -8.20 -19.30 38.15
C GLN A 437 -6.94 -20.19 38.05
N ALA A 438 -5.78 -19.62 37.70
CA ALA A 438 -4.52 -20.35 37.68
C ALA A 438 -4.10 -20.79 39.09
N TYR A 439 -4.29 -19.92 40.07
CA TYR A 439 -4.01 -20.23 41.48
C TYR A 439 -4.93 -21.36 42.01
N ASP A 440 -6.24 -21.23 41.82
CA ASP A 440 -7.25 -22.21 42.18
C ASP A 440 -7.00 -23.57 41.48
N SER A 441 -6.66 -23.51 40.18
CA SER A 441 -6.29 -24.71 39.42
C SER A 441 -5.01 -25.37 39.95
N GLY A 442 -4.04 -24.57 40.40
CA GLY A 442 -2.80 -25.06 41.00
C GLY A 442 -3.06 -25.75 42.34
N GLN A 443 -3.91 -25.18 43.18
CA GLN A 443 -4.32 -25.79 44.46
C GLN A 443 -5.11 -27.09 44.21
N ALA A 444 -6.08 -27.06 43.32
CA ALA A 444 -6.87 -28.25 42.99
C ALA A 444 -6.01 -29.40 42.40
N LEU A 445 -4.97 -29.06 41.64
CA LEU A 445 -4.00 -30.04 41.14
C LEU A 445 -3.16 -30.64 42.25
N MET A 446 -2.70 -29.82 43.20
CA MET A 446 -1.93 -30.31 44.37
C MET A 446 -2.77 -31.17 45.30
N ASN A 447 -4.06 -30.89 45.43
CA ASN A 447 -5.00 -31.67 46.26
C ASN A 447 -5.55 -32.91 45.53
N GLY A 448 -5.17 -33.16 44.27
CA GLY A 448 -5.71 -34.28 43.48
C GLY A 448 -7.17 -34.11 43.00
N GLU A 449 -7.72 -32.91 43.16
CA GLU A 449 -9.10 -32.57 42.86
C GLU A 449 -9.29 -32.19 41.39
N MET A 450 -8.19 -31.85 40.70
CA MET A 450 -8.20 -31.46 39.26
C MET A 450 -7.83 -32.64 38.40
N GLY A 451 -8.66 -32.91 37.40
CA GLY A 451 -8.42 -33.96 36.42
C GLY A 451 -7.38 -33.58 35.37
N ILE A 452 -6.43 -34.48 35.13
CA ILE A 452 -5.57 -34.42 33.94
C ILE A 452 -6.23 -35.29 32.87
N LYS A 453 -6.56 -34.68 31.70
CA LYS A 453 -7.10 -35.42 30.59
C LYS A 453 -6.01 -35.67 29.55
N VAL A 454 -5.78 -36.94 29.26
CA VAL A 454 -4.95 -37.38 28.15
C VAL A 454 -5.86 -37.88 27.04
N SER A 455 -5.77 -37.34 25.88
CA SER A 455 -6.61 -37.76 24.73
C SER A 455 -5.77 -38.07 23.50
N VAL A 456 -6.25 -39.03 22.73
CA VAL A 456 -5.74 -39.33 21.38
C VAL A 456 -6.88 -39.08 20.41
N SER A 457 -6.64 -38.18 19.45
CA SER A 457 -7.67 -37.77 18.49
C SER A 457 -7.14 -37.76 17.05
N LEU A 458 -8.01 -38.14 16.12
CA LEU A 458 -7.85 -37.86 14.70
C LEU A 458 -8.46 -36.48 14.43
N SER A 459 -7.67 -35.54 13.96
CA SER A 459 -8.11 -34.20 13.64
C SER A 459 -7.83 -33.86 12.17
N ASN A 460 -8.77 -33.12 11.59
CA ASN A 460 -8.60 -32.48 10.28
C ASN A 460 -8.92 -31.00 10.42
N SER A 461 -8.05 -30.14 9.91
CA SER A 461 -8.31 -28.70 9.83
C SER A 461 -7.80 -28.14 8.51
N GLN A 462 -8.52 -27.17 7.99
CA GLN A 462 -8.17 -26.44 6.77
C GLN A 462 -8.36 -24.96 7.03
N SER A 463 -7.46 -24.14 6.50
CA SER A 463 -7.62 -22.69 6.46
C SER A 463 -7.22 -22.16 5.09
N HIS A 464 -7.89 -21.09 4.69
CA HIS A 464 -7.60 -20.34 3.49
C HIS A 464 -7.77 -18.86 3.78
N SER A 465 -6.84 -18.04 3.32
CA SER A 465 -6.95 -16.60 3.34
C SER A 465 -6.47 -16.04 2.00
N GLU A 466 -7.16 -15.02 1.56
CA GLU A 466 -6.84 -14.27 0.36
C GLU A 466 -6.98 -12.79 0.70
N SER A 467 -5.98 -12.00 0.33
CA SER A 467 -5.98 -10.55 0.49
C SER A 467 -5.49 -9.93 -0.81
N SER A 468 -6.25 -8.96 -1.30
CA SER A 468 -5.85 -8.14 -2.43
C SER A 468 -5.85 -6.68 -2.04
N GLN A 469 -4.82 -5.97 -2.44
CA GLN A 469 -4.69 -4.53 -2.29
C GLN A 469 -4.34 -3.94 -3.64
N SER A 470 -5.05 -2.90 -4.05
CA SER A 470 -4.71 -2.11 -5.22
C SER A 470 -4.84 -0.63 -4.91
N GLY A 471 -4.00 0.18 -5.54
CA GLY A 471 -4.02 1.61 -5.32
C GLY A 471 -3.38 2.37 -6.48
N ALA A 472 -3.77 3.62 -6.60
CA ALA A 472 -3.18 4.58 -7.52
C ALA A 472 -2.82 5.84 -6.72
N ASN A 473 -1.55 6.23 -6.76
CA ASN A 473 -1.04 7.43 -6.10
C ASN A 473 -0.72 8.50 -7.14
N VAL A 474 -1.20 9.69 -6.91
CA VAL A 474 -1.00 10.84 -7.79
C VAL A 474 0.46 11.28 -7.81
N VAL A 475 1.01 11.44 -9.01
CA VAL A 475 2.32 12.06 -9.28
C VAL A 475 2.05 13.37 -10.03
N SER A 476 2.11 14.47 -9.32
CA SER A 476 1.75 15.79 -9.85
C SER A 476 2.73 16.31 -10.90
N SER A 477 2.22 16.98 -11.92
CA SER A 477 3.00 17.88 -12.76
C SER A 477 3.26 19.21 -12.03
N GLY A 478 4.36 19.89 -12.38
CA GLY A 478 4.70 21.17 -11.79
C GLY A 478 5.30 22.17 -12.77
N LEU A 479 4.96 23.45 -12.57
CA LEU A 479 5.65 24.59 -13.11
C LEU A 479 6.17 25.44 -11.95
N VAL A 480 7.49 25.68 -11.88
CA VAL A 480 8.10 26.45 -10.80
C VAL A 480 8.99 27.52 -11.39
N ALA A 481 8.60 28.78 -11.24
CA ALA A 481 9.34 29.95 -11.68
C ALA A 481 9.73 30.84 -10.51
N GLY A 482 10.94 31.36 -10.51
CA GLY A 482 11.31 32.45 -9.60
C GLY A 482 10.75 33.81 -10.05
N GLY A 483 10.51 33.98 -11.34
CA GLY A 483 9.81 35.09 -11.97
C GLY A 483 8.32 34.81 -12.16
N ASN A 484 7.85 34.97 -13.40
CA ASN A 484 6.45 34.82 -13.78
C ASN A 484 6.18 33.46 -14.41
N VAL A 485 4.91 33.02 -14.35
CA VAL A 485 4.39 31.92 -15.16
C VAL A 485 3.28 32.46 -16.03
N ASP A 486 3.45 32.37 -17.35
CA ASP A 486 2.49 32.83 -18.37
C ASP A 486 2.03 31.65 -19.21
N ILE A 487 0.75 31.29 -19.14
CA ILE A 487 0.13 30.19 -19.89
C ILE A 487 -0.99 30.75 -20.76
N GLN A 488 -0.86 30.55 -22.05
CA GLN A 488 -1.81 31.06 -23.03
C GLN A 488 -2.34 29.93 -23.93
N ALA A 489 -3.64 29.70 -23.86
CA ALA A 489 -4.37 28.81 -24.78
C ALA A 489 -5.25 29.65 -25.68
N THR A 490 -4.80 29.91 -26.91
CA THR A 490 -5.47 30.88 -27.83
C THR A 490 -5.41 30.44 -29.26
N GLY A 491 -6.36 30.90 -30.07
CA GLY A 491 -6.38 30.76 -31.55
C GLY A 491 -7.27 29.65 -32.07
N ALA A 492 -7.92 28.83 -31.24
CA ALA A 492 -8.98 27.90 -31.61
C ALA A 492 -10.35 28.32 -31.08
N GLY A 493 -10.46 29.54 -30.54
CA GLY A 493 -11.69 30.06 -29.97
C GLY A 493 -12.10 29.27 -28.74
N LYS A 494 -13.35 28.84 -28.63
CA LYS A 494 -13.86 28.07 -27.46
C LYS A 494 -13.18 26.68 -27.25
N ASP A 495 -12.44 26.19 -28.22
CA ASP A 495 -11.70 24.95 -28.09
C ASP A 495 -10.25 25.19 -27.60
N SER A 496 -9.89 26.45 -27.27
CA SER A 496 -8.63 26.84 -26.67
C SER A 496 -8.76 26.84 -25.15
N ASN A 497 -8.49 25.70 -24.47
CA ASN A 497 -8.71 25.50 -23.06
C ASN A 497 -7.37 25.40 -22.30
N ILE A 498 -7.42 25.72 -21.00
CA ILE A 498 -6.38 25.38 -20.04
C ILE A 498 -6.95 24.37 -19.05
N ASN A 499 -6.42 23.15 -19.03
CA ASN A 499 -6.79 22.09 -18.12
C ASN A 499 -5.61 21.75 -17.21
N ILE A 500 -5.76 21.98 -15.91
CA ILE A 500 -4.73 21.67 -14.90
C ILE A 500 -5.32 20.72 -13.88
N VAL A 501 -4.81 19.48 -13.81
CA VAL A 501 -5.40 18.41 -13.00
C VAL A 501 -4.38 17.85 -12.00
N GLY A 502 -4.64 17.98 -10.71
CA GLY A 502 -3.82 17.43 -9.63
C GLY A 502 -2.37 17.93 -9.65
N SER A 503 -2.17 19.16 -10.12
CA SER A 503 -0.87 19.70 -10.49
C SER A 503 -0.60 21.04 -9.78
N ARG A 504 0.66 21.50 -9.81
CA ARG A 504 1.08 22.68 -9.08
C ARG A 504 1.76 23.71 -9.98
N ILE A 505 1.35 24.97 -9.87
CA ILE A 505 1.98 26.12 -10.51
C ILE A 505 2.42 27.08 -9.40
N ASP A 506 3.71 27.37 -9.33
CA ASP A 506 4.31 28.30 -8.38
C ASP A 506 5.14 29.36 -9.11
N ALA A 507 4.80 30.63 -8.97
CA ALA A 507 5.55 31.75 -9.44
C ALA A 507 6.02 32.64 -8.28
N GLY A 508 7.27 33.06 -8.33
CA GLY A 508 7.79 34.03 -7.37
C GLY A 508 7.14 35.40 -7.51
N HIS A 509 6.68 35.76 -8.72
CA HIS A 509 5.98 37.01 -9.02
C HIS A 509 4.54 36.75 -9.48
N ASP A 510 4.28 36.73 -10.77
CA ASP A 510 2.91 36.69 -11.30
C ASP A 510 2.60 35.34 -11.97
N VAL A 511 1.35 34.91 -11.87
CA VAL A 511 0.78 33.82 -12.68
C VAL A 511 -0.30 34.41 -13.57
N ASN A 512 -0.19 34.18 -14.88
CA ASN A 512 -1.21 34.53 -15.86
C ASN A 512 -1.70 33.30 -16.57
N LEU A 513 -2.96 32.96 -16.42
CA LEU A 513 -3.66 31.90 -17.14
C LEU A 513 -4.67 32.58 -18.06
N LYS A 514 -4.50 32.41 -19.39
CA LYS A 514 -5.39 33.02 -20.39
C LYS A 514 -5.84 31.97 -21.38
N ALA A 515 -7.16 31.77 -21.48
CA ALA A 515 -7.79 30.87 -22.44
C ALA A 515 -8.87 31.61 -23.25
N ASP A 516 -8.93 31.38 -24.56
CA ASP A 516 -10.09 31.81 -25.37
C ASP A 516 -11.34 30.97 -25.03
N GLY A 517 -11.17 29.72 -24.63
CA GLY A 517 -12.17 28.80 -24.09
C GLY A 517 -12.23 28.77 -22.56
N ASP A 518 -12.21 27.59 -21.99
CA ASP A 518 -12.38 27.35 -20.54
C ASP A 518 -11.03 27.28 -19.82
N VAL A 519 -11.06 27.62 -18.50
CA VAL A 519 -9.97 27.32 -17.56
C VAL A 519 -10.47 26.34 -16.50
N ASN A 520 -9.93 25.12 -16.51
CA ASN A 520 -10.31 24.04 -15.61
C ASN A 520 -9.15 23.70 -14.67
N LEU A 521 -9.31 23.99 -13.39
CA LEU A 521 -8.40 23.63 -12.31
C LEU A 521 -9.08 22.52 -11.48
N LEU A 522 -8.61 21.29 -11.62
CA LEU A 522 -9.27 20.10 -11.09
C LEU A 522 -8.32 19.30 -10.17
N SER A 523 -8.86 18.61 -9.17
CA SER A 523 -8.06 17.65 -8.39
C SER A 523 -7.84 16.35 -9.15
N ALA A 524 -6.77 15.65 -8.81
CA ALA A 524 -6.59 14.24 -9.10
C ALA A 524 -6.87 13.39 -7.84
N GLN A 525 -7.19 12.12 -8.02
CA GLN A 525 -7.58 11.23 -6.93
C GLN A 525 -6.54 10.15 -6.66
N ASN A 526 -6.05 10.05 -5.43
CA ASN A 526 -5.42 8.84 -4.94
C ASN A 526 -6.51 7.84 -4.55
N THR A 527 -6.32 6.58 -4.90
CA THR A 527 -7.28 5.51 -4.58
C THR A 527 -6.57 4.36 -3.90
N SER A 528 -7.23 3.76 -2.90
CA SER A 528 -6.77 2.54 -2.26
C SER A 528 -7.96 1.61 -2.08
N LEU A 529 -7.85 0.39 -2.58
CA LEU A 529 -8.83 -0.68 -2.44
C LEU A 529 -8.18 -1.86 -1.72
N GLN A 530 -8.83 -2.35 -0.69
CA GLN A 530 -8.39 -3.52 0.06
C GLN A 530 -9.53 -4.50 0.19
N ASN A 531 -9.30 -5.74 -0.23
CA ASN A 531 -10.23 -6.85 -0.05
C ASN A 531 -9.51 -7.97 0.69
N SER A 532 -10.17 -8.56 1.69
CA SER A 532 -9.65 -9.75 2.36
C SER A 532 -10.76 -10.74 2.62
N THR A 533 -10.48 -12.00 2.36
CA THR A 533 -11.36 -13.12 2.70
C THR A 533 -10.58 -14.17 3.46
N ASN A 534 -11.20 -14.72 4.49
CA ASN A 534 -10.63 -15.84 5.21
C ASN A 534 -11.69 -16.92 5.46
N GLY A 535 -11.23 -18.14 5.59
CA GLY A 535 -12.08 -19.26 5.94
C GLY A 535 -11.30 -20.35 6.65
N ASN A 536 -11.91 -20.96 7.65
CA ASN A 536 -11.37 -22.13 8.31
C ASN A 536 -12.47 -23.18 8.52
N ALA A 537 -12.08 -24.43 8.52
CA ALA A 537 -12.94 -25.54 8.88
C ALA A 537 -12.09 -26.63 9.52
N GLY A 538 -12.63 -27.29 10.54
CA GLY A 538 -11.94 -28.37 11.20
C GLY A 538 -12.91 -29.31 11.89
N GLY A 539 -12.43 -30.53 12.14
CA GLY A 539 -13.15 -31.53 12.91
C GLY A 539 -12.17 -32.51 13.58
N SER A 540 -12.58 -33.07 14.69
CA SER A 540 -11.82 -34.10 15.36
C SER A 540 -12.71 -35.18 15.98
N VAL A 541 -12.19 -36.38 16.00
CA VAL A 541 -12.75 -37.52 16.75
C VAL A 541 -11.62 -38.15 17.56
N GLY A 542 -11.85 -38.38 18.85
CA GLY A 542 -10.80 -38.87 19.74
C GLY A 542 -11.34 -39.66 20.89
N ILE A 543 -10.43 -40.38 21.58
CA ILE A 543 -10.68 -41.04 22.82
C ILE A 543 -9.83 -40.34 23.89
N GLY A 544 -10.47 -39.91 24.96
CA GLY A 544 -9.85 -39.30 26.13
C GLY A 544 -9.83 -40.25 27.31
N PHE A 545 -8.83 -40.10 28.17
CA PHE A 545 -8.76 -40.72 29.47
C PHE A 545 -8.50 -39.66 30.51
N SER A 546 -9.41 -39.52 31.46
CA SER A 546 -9.31 -38.54 32.53
C SER A 546 -8.99 -39.23 33.86
N VAL A 547 -8.06 -38.67 34.62
CA VAL A 547 -7.72 -39.11 35.98
C VAL A 547 -7.84 -37.88 36.89
N GLY A 548 -8.62 -38.01 37.96
CA GLY A 548 -8.95 -36.88 38.87
C GLY A 548 -10.09 -36.04 38.35
N GLY A 549 -10.68 -35.20 39.20
CA GLY A 549 -11.82 -34.39 38.88
C GLY A 549 -13.12 -35.18 38.71
N THR A 550 -14.11 -34.62 38.07
CA THR A 550 -15.47 -35.14 37.89
C THR A 550 -15.61 -36.26 36.86
N GLN A 551 -14.63 -36.41 35.94
CA GLN A 551 -14.60 -37.44 34.91
C GLN A 551 -13.40 -38.35 35.08
N ASN A 552 -13.62 -39.47 35.73
CA ASN A 552 -12.62 -40.54 35.81
C ASN A 552 -13.04 -41.65 34.85
N GLY A 553 -12.25 -41.83 33.75
CA GLY A 553 -12.53 -42.91 32.82
C GLY A 553 -12.32 -42.50 31.38
N PHE A 554 -12.79 -43.35 30.45
CA PHE A 554 -12.64 -43.14 29.02
C PHE A 554 -13.81 -42.35 28.45
N THR A 555 -13.48 -41.40 27.54
CA THR A 555 -14.45 -40.59 26.77
C THR A 555 -14.23 -40.72 25.29
N LEU A 556 -15.31 -40.63 24.50
CA LEU A 556 -15.27 -40.38 23.06
C LEU A 556 -15.53 -38.92 22.85
N ASP A 557 -14.57 -38.22 22.25
CA ASP A 557 -14.60 -36.78 22.02
C ASP A 557 -14.79 -36.48 20.51
N LEU A 558 -15.78 -35.68 20.19
CA LEU A 558 -16.08 -35.19 18.83
C LEU A 558 -16.06 -33.67 18.83
N ALA A 559 -15.40 -33.05 17.86
CA ALA A 559 -15.47 -31.61 17.69
C ALA A 559 -15.49 -31.20 16.20
N ALA A 560 -16.19 -30.10 15.92
CA ALA A 560 -16.17 -29.45 14.61
C ALA A 560 -16.16 -27.94 14.79
N ASN A 561 -15.47 -27.23 13.89
CA ASN A 561 -15.45 -25.79 13.84
C ASN A 561 -15.47 -25.29 12.39
N LYS A 562 -16.07 -24.11 12.20
CA LYS A 562 -16.11 -23.42 10.91
C LYS A 562 -16.08 -21.92 11.15
N GLY A 563 -15.20 -21.23 10.43
CA GLY A 563 -15.11 -19.77 10.41
C GLY A 563 -15.10 -19.23 9.00
N LYS A 564 -15.63 -18.04 8.81
CA LYS A 564 -15.59 -17.30 7.55
C LYS A 564 -15.55 -15.81 7.84
N GLY A 565 -14.60 -15.11 7.20
CA GLY A 565 -14.48 -13.67 7.27
C GLY A 565 -14.38 -13.02 5.90
N LYS A 566 -14.81 -11.78 5.82
CA LYS A 566 -14.64 -10.90 4.67
C LYS A 566 -14.45 -9.47 5.17
N SER A 567 -13.51 -8.74 4.60
CA SER A 567 -13.39 -7.30 4.79
C SER A 567 -13.12 -6.62 3.45
N ASP A 568 -13.78 -5.49 3.24
CA ASP A 568 -13.65 -4.63 2.08
C ASP A 568 -13.37 -3.20 2.57
N GLY A 569 -12.32 -2.56 2.05
CA GLY A 569 -11.94 -1.17 2.31
C GLY A 569 -11.77 -0.40 1.01
N SER A 570 -12.19 0.86 0.98
CA SER A 570 -12.01 1.76 -0.16
C SER A 570 -11.77 3.17 0.33
N ASP A 571 -10.61 3.73 -0.02
CA ASP A 571 -10.21 5.09 0.30
C ASP A 571 -9.99 5.88 -0.98
N VAL A 572 -10.47 7.12 -0.99
CA VAL A 572 -10.22 8.11 -2.05
C VAL A 572 -9.79 9.40 -1.37
N THR A 573 -8.60 9.90 -1.72
CA THR A 573 -8.12 11.20 -1.25
C THR A 573 -7.83 12.13 -2.41
N GLN A 574 -8.15 13.41 -2.24
CA GLN A 574 -8.00 14.42 -3.28
C GLN A 574 -6.59 15.03 -3.24
N THR A 575 -5.95 15.10 -4.40
CA THR A 575 -4.76 15.93 -4.62
C THR A 575 -5.19 17.16 -5.37
N ASN A 576 -5.36 18.26 -4.65
CA ASN A 576 -5.86 19.51 -5.22
C ASN A 576 -4.85 20.14 -6.17
N THR A 577 -5.37 20.78 -7.23
CA THR A 577 -4.58 21.69 -8.05
C THR A 577 -4.31 22.98 -7.29
N VAL A 578 -3.04 23.42 -7.31
CA VAL A 578 -2.64 24.66 -6.64
C VAL A 578 -1.96 25.59 -7.64
N VAL A 579 -2.52 26.79 -7.77
CA VAL A 579 -1.90 27.90 -8.51
C VAL A 579 -1.50 28.97 -7.49
N SER A 580 -0.20 29.25 -7.40
CA SER A 580 0.38 30.16 -6.40
C SER A 580 1.27 31.22 -7.06
N ALA A 581 1.01 32.47 -6.75
CA ALA A 581 1.84 33.60 -7.17
C ALA A 581 2.27 34.44 -5.97
N GLY A 582 3.49 34.96 -6.00
CA GLY A 582 3.99 35.83 -4.95
C GLY A 582 3.31 37.22 -4.94
N ASN A 583 2.99 37.73 -6.13
CA ASN A 583 2.37 39.05 -6.28
C ASN A 583 0.94 38.91 -6.83
N LYS A 584 0.75 38.54 -8.08
CA LYS A 584 -0.58 38.56 -8.70
C LYS A 584 -0.88 37.24 -9.41
N ALA A 585 -2.08 36.68 -9.20
CA ALA A 585 -2.64 35.62 -10.02
C ALA A 585 -3.78 36.19 -10.87
N SER A 586 -3.67 36.02 -12.20
CA SER A 586 -4.66 36.45 -13.18
C SER A 586 -5.21 35.25 -13.90
N VAL A 587 -6.52 35.05 -13.90
CA VAL A 587 -7.21 33.99 -14.63
C VAL A 587 -8.21 34.63 -15.57
N GLU A 588 -8.02 34.43 -16.88
CA GLU A 588 -8.89 34.96 -17.94
C GLU A 588 -9.41 33.81 -18.79
N SER A 589 -10.70 33.60 -18.84
CA SER A 589 -11.36 32.61 -19.70
C SER A 589 -12.40 33.30 -20.59
N GLY A 590 -12.44 32.94 -21.86
CA GLY A 590 -13.51 33.31 -22.77
C GLY A 590 -14.81 32.54 -22.51
N GLY A 591 -14.70 31.33 -21.97
CA GLY A 591 -15.76 30.46 -21.49
C GLY A 591 -15.86 30.42 -19.95
N ASP A 592 -15.98 29.22 -19.40
CA ASP A 592 -16.12 28.97 -17.97
C ASP A 592 -14.76 28.93 -17.26
N THR A 593 -14.80 29.25 -15.95
CA THR A 593 -13.66 29.00 -15.03
C THR A 593 -14.11 28.05 -13.95
N SER A 594 -13.49 26.86 -13.85
CA SER A 594 -13.82 25.81 -12.88
C SER A 594 -12.65 25.55 -11.93
N LEU A 595 -12.90 25.66 -10.62
CA LEU A 595 -12.00 25.30 -9.51
C LEU A 595 -12.64 24.15 -8.72
N LYS A 596 -12.40 22.88 -9.10
CA LYS A 596 -12.96 21.71 -8.41
C LYS A 596 -11.83 20.94 -7.73
N GLY A 597 -11.74 21.01 -6.40
CA GLY A 597 -10.57 20.57 -5.68
C GLY A 597 -9.34 21.40 -6.09
N ALA A 598 -9.46 22.73 -6.05
CA ALA A 598 -8.39 23.61 -6.52
C ALA A 598 -8.31 24.91 -5.71
N VAL A 599 -7.10 25.45 -5.60
CA VAL A 599 -6.83 26.72 -4.91
C VAL A 599 -6.00 27.62 -5.81
N VAL A 600 -6.47 28.88 -5.98
CA VAL A 600 -5.71 29.98 -6.59
C VAL A 600 -5.35 30.96 -5.47
N LYS A 601 -4.05 31.16 -5.23
CA LYS A 601 -3.57 32.07 -4.17
C LYS A 601 -2.50 33.03 -4.66
N ALA A 602 -2.60 34.29 -4.24
CA ALA A 602 -1.60 35.33 -4.49
C ALA A 602 -1.83 36.51 -3.54
N ASP A 603 -0.92 37.50 -3.50
CA ASP A 603 -1.26 38.77 -2.81
C ASP A 603 -2.49 39.40 -3.43
N GLN A 604 -2.56 39.52 -4.75
CA GLN A 604 -3.73 39.96 -5.48
C GLN A 604 -4.24 38.86 -6.43
N VAL A 605 -5.56 38.60 -6.46
CA VAL A 605 -6.17 37.66 -7.41
C VAL A 605 -7.16 38.38 -8.31
N GLN A 606 -6.99 38.22 -9.60
CA GLN A 606 -7.92 38.72 -10.62
C GLN A 606 -8.50 37.55 -11.42
N VAL A 607 -9.84 37.54 -11.55
CA VAL A 607 -10.52 36.52 -12.40
C VAL A 607 -11.50 37.22 -13.32
N ASN A 608 -11.42 36.92 -14.62
CA ASN A 608 -12.34 37.36 -15.65
C ASN A 608 -12.89 36.13 -16.38
N ALA A 609 -14.13 35.75 -16.08
CA ALA A 609 -14.79 34.61 -16.73
C ALA A 609 -15.85 35.10 -17.74
N GLY A 610 -15.70 34.66 -18.98
CA GLY A 610 -16.64 34.91 -20.06
C GLY A 610 -17.95 34.12 -19.93
N GLY A 611 -17.92 33.00 -19.23
CA GLY A 611 -19.01 32.13 -18.84
C GLY A 611 -19.26 32.15 -17.33
N ASP A 612 -19.35 30.98 -16.73
CA ASP A 612 -19.57 30.76 -15.30
C ASP A 612 -18.24 30.65 -14.52
N LEU A 613 -18.24 31.01 -13.25
CA LEU A 613 -17.19 30.69 -12.27
C LEU A 613 -17.73 29.66 -11.28
N ILE A 614 -17.16 28.45 -11.28
CA ILE A 614 -17.56 27.34 -10.43
C ILE A 614 -16.42 27.03 -9.46
N ILE A 615 -16.69 27.09 -8.13
CA ILE A 615 -15.73 26.73 -7.08
C ILE A 615 -16.35 25.64 -6.23
N GLU A 616 -15.78 24.43 -6.28
CA GLU A 616 -16.30 23.25 -5.62
C GLU A 616 -15.21 22.57 -4.78
N SER A 617 -15.46 22.46 -3.47
CA SER A 617 -14.62 21.68 -2.56
C SER A 617 -14.97 20.21 -2.62
N LEU A 618 -13.98 19.36 -2.81
CA LEU A 618 -14.14 17.92 -2.90
C LEU A 618 -13.81 17.23 -1.57
N GLN A 619 -14.50 16.15 -1.30
CA GLN A 619 -14.31 15.38 -0.07
C GLN A 619 -13.35 14.21 -0.30
N ASP A 620 -12.49 13.97 0.68
CA ASP A 620 -11.87 12.67 0.86
C ASP A 620 -12.91 11.71 1.42
N THR A 621 -12.89 10.47 0.94
CA THR A 621 -13.84 9.44 1.38
C THR A 621 -13.12 8.17 1.79
N SER A 622 -13.63 7.53 2.85
CA SER A 622 -13.18 6.21 3.30
C SER A 622 -14.38 5.36 3.67
N LYS A 623 -14.46 4.16 3.11
CA LYS A 623 -15.51 3.19 3.38
C LYS A 623 -14.88 1.88 3.79
N PHE A 624 -15.38 1.29 4.86
CA PHE A 624 -14.95 -0.01 5.34
C PHE A 624 -16.16 -0.86 5.70
N ALA A 625 -16.10 -2.15 5.36
CA ALA A 625 -17.10 -3.13 5.74
C ALA A 625 -16.42 -4.46 6.05
N ALA A 626 -16.64 -5.00 7.24
CA ALA A 626 -16.11 -6.30 7.64
C ALA A 626 -17.20 -7.17 8.28
N LYS A 627 -17.11 -8.47 8.02
CA LYS A 627 -17.95 -9.48 8.63
C LYS A 627 -17.12 -10.72 8.94
N GLN A 628 -17.13 -11.14 10.21
CA GLN A 628 -16.53 -12.39 10.67
C GLN A 628 -17.60 -13.25 11.32
N MET A 629 -17.56 -14.56 11.07
CA MET A 629 -18.48 -15.53 11.66
C MET A 629 -17.69 -16.78 12.01
N ASP A 630 -17.77 -17.21 13.26
CA ASP A 630 -17.11 -18.41 13.76
C ASP A 630 -18.14 -19.27 14.52
N SER A 631 -18.10 -20.57 14.32
CA SER A 631 -18.95 -21.54 15.00
C SER A 631 -18.14 -22.77 15.39
N SER A 632 -18.40 -23.30 16.56
CA SER A 632 -17.81 -24.56 17.02
C SER A 632 -18.83 -25.41 17.77
N VAL A 633 -18.65 -26.73 17.71
CA VAL A 633 -19.39 -27.71 18.48
C VAL A 633 -18.44 -28.78 18.98
N GLY A 634 -18.60 -29.17 20.22
CA GLY A 634 -17.86 -30.26 20.86
C GLY A 634 -18.81 -31.19 21.60
N ILE A 635 -18.57 -32.50 21.58
CA ILE A 635 -19.33 -33.52 22.29
C ILE A 635 -18.34 -34.49 22.89
N SER A 636 -18.51 -34.80 24.19
CA SER A 636 -17.73 -35.81 24.89
C SER A 636 -18.68 -36.81 25.50
N ILE A 637 -18.52 -38.07 25.16
CA ILE A 637 -19.38 -39.17 25.57
C ILE A 637 -18.55 -40.10 26.47
N CYS A 638 -18.99 -40.32 27.68
CA CYS A 638 -18.39 -41.28 28.60
C CYS A 638 -18.59 -42.74 28.13
N ILE A 639 -17.57 -43.59 28.27
CA ILE A 639 -17.60 -44.99 27.86
C ILE A 639 -17.75 -45.87 29.15
N PRO A 640 -18.90 -46.59 29.33
CA PRO A 640 -19.14 -47.50 30.42
C PRO A 640 -18.09 -48.64 30.45
N PRO A 641 -17.75 -49.22 31.63
CA PRO A 641 -18.32 -48.97 32.99
C PRO A 641 -17.55 -47.89 33.78
N PHE A 642 -16.55 -47.24 33.20
CA PHE A 642 -15.61 -46.36 33.93
C PHE A 642 -16.21 -44.95 34.19
N CYS A 643 -17.06 -44.46 33.30
CA CYS A 643 -17.85 -43.25 33.49
C CYS A 643 -19.19 -43.36 32.72
N TYR A 644 -20.13 -42.47 33.08
CA TYR A 644 -21.46 -42.40 32.45
C TYR A 644 -21.78 -40.92 32.18
N GLY A 645 -22.51 -40.67 31.07
CA GLY A 645 -22.98 -39.35 30.72
C GLY A 645 -22.42 -38.81 29.42
N VAL A 646 -23.00 -37.73 29.00
CA VAL A 646 -22.59 -36.99 27.79
C VAL A 646 -22.42 -35.53 28.12
N SER A 647 -21.33 -34.92 27.68
CA SER A 647 -21.17 -33.47 27.73
C SER A 647 -21.07 -32.90 26.34
N GLY A 648 -21.65 -31.73 26.10
CA GLY A 648 -21.59 -31.04 24.84
C GLY A 648 -21.32 -29.55 25.03
N SER A 649 -20.67 -28.95 24.06
CA SER A 649 -20.51 -27.50 23.97
C SER A 649 -20.76 -27.00 22.57
N ALA A 650 -21.35 -25.83 22.45
CA ALA A 650 -21.54 -25.15 21.19
C ALA A 650 -21.22 -23.66 21.35
N SER A 651 -20.55 -23.07 20.38
CA SER A 651 -20.33 -21.65 20.36
C SER A 651 -20.58 -21.09 18.95
N PHE A 652 -21.07 -19.86 18.92
CA PHE A 652 -21.25 -19.06 17.73
C PHE A 652 -20.82 -17.64 18.04
N ASN A 653 -20.02 -17.07 17.16
CA ASN A 653 -19.59 -15.69 17.24
C ASN A 653 -19.76 -15.02 15.86
N GLN A 654 -20.36 -13.85 15.86
CA GLN A 654 -20.50 -13.04 14.65
C GLN A 654 -20.10 -11.61 14.97
N GLN A 655 -19.23 -11.06 14.16
CA GLN A 655 -18.85 -9.66 14.22
C GLN A 655 -19.16 -9.00 12.88
N LYS A 656 -19.60 -7.75 12.92
CA LYS A 656 -19.86 -6.92 11.76
C LYS A 656 -19.39 -5.51 12.08
N MET A 657 -18.66 -4.90 11.16
CA MET A 657 -18.19 -3.51 11.25
C MET A 657 -18.48 -2.81 9.94
N GLN A 658 -18.89 -1.55 10.03
CA GLN A 658 -19.09 -0.68 8.87
C GLN A 658 -18.65 0.73 9.24
N SER A 659 -17.99 1.44 8.33
CA SER A 659 -17.72 2.87 8.46
C SER A 659 -17.93 3.59 7.15
N ASP A 660 -18.34 4.84 7.23
CA ASP A 660 -18.49 5.76 6.10
C ASP A 660 -17.98 7.14 6.53
N TYR A 661 -16.94 7.59 5.87
CA TYR A 661 -16.30 8.87 6.10
C TYR A 661 -16.28 9.67 4.80
N ALA A 662 -16.68 10.95 4.89
CA ALA A 662 -16.56 11.92 3.81
C ALA A 662 -16.30 13.30 4.41
N SER A 663 -15.16 13.92 4.10
CA SER A 663 -14.80 15.23 4.62
C SER A 663 -13.95 16.04 3.66
N VAL A 664 -14.26 17.32 3.52
CA VAL A 664 -13.36 18.27 2.86
C VAL A 664 -12.11 18.42 3.71
N VAL A 665 -10.94 18.13 3.14
CA VAL A 665 -9.65 18.28 3.81
C VAL A 665 -9.03 19.64 3.51
N GLU A 666 -9.11 20.09 2.26
CA GLU A 666 -8.70 21.42 1.84
C GLU A 666 -9.83 22.09 1.07
N GLN A 667 -10.23 23.27 1.50
CA GLN A 667 -11.29 24.02 0.88
C GLN A 667 -10.82 24.67 -0.42
N SER A 668 -11.53 24.38 -1.52
CA SER A 668 -11.31 25.00 -2.81
C SER A 668 -11.63 26.48 -2.80
N GLY A 669 -10.86 27.25 -3.53
CA GLY A 669 -11.17 28.66 -3.59
C GLY A 669 -10.12 29.58 -4.18
N ILE A 670 -10.50 30.84 -4.20
CA ILE A 670 -9.63 31.98 -4.48
C ILE A 670 -9.22 32.53 -3.11
N LYS A 671 -7.89 32.60 -2.86
CA LYS A 671 -7.32 33.06 -1.59
C LYS A 671 -6.34 34.19 -1.86
N ALA A 672 -6.83 35.42 -1.79
CA ALA A 672 -6.04 36.65 -1.96
C ALA A 672 -5.38 37.10 -0.64
N GLY A 673 -4.25 37.77 -0.74
CA GLY A 673 -3.57 38.46 0.35
C GLY A 673 -4.11 39.87 0.59
N ASP A 674 -3.22 40.81 0.96
CA ASP A 674 -3.57 42.20 1.23
C ASP A 674 -3.91 43.00 -0.03
N GLY A 675 -3.53 42.53 -1.20
CA GLY A 675 -3.95 43.07 -2.51
C GLY A 675 -5.41 42.81 -2.86
N GLY A 676 -6.06 41.84 -2.19
CA GLY A 676 -7.47 41.52 -2.34
C GLY A 676 -7.80 40.84 -3.67
N PHE A 677 -9.08 40.72 -3.97
CA PHE A 677 -9.54 40.09 -5.22
C PHE A 677 -10.41 41.01 -6.06
N GLN A 678 -10.30 40.87 -7.39
CA GLN A 678 -11.12 41.54 -8.40
C GLN A 678 -11.67 40.49 -9.35
N ILE A 679 -12.96 40.23 -9.29
CA ILE A 679 -13.60 39.15 -10.02
C ILE A 679 -14.74 39.70 -10.84
N ASP A 680 -14.72 39.47 -12.17
CA ASP A 680 -15.82 39.76 -13.11
C ASP A 680 -16.26 38.49 -13.85
N VAL A 681 -17.50 38.10 -13.64
CA VAL A 681 -18.11 36.91 -14.23
C VAL A 681 -19.33 37.34 -15.04
N LYS A 682 -19.39 36.93 -16.31
CA LYS A 682 -20.57 37.22 -17.13
C LYS A 682 -21.75 36.33 -16.77
N GLY A 683 -21.47 35.06 -16.46
CA GLY A 683 -22.47 34.07 -16.07
C GLY A 683 -22.72 33.99 -14.57
N ASN A 684 -22.87 32.77 -14.05
CA ASN A 684 -23.10 32.48 -12.63
C ASN A 684 -21.78 32.34 -11.86
N THR A 685 -21.74 32.88 -10.65
CA THR A 685 -20.73 32.46 -9.65
C THR A 685 -21.35 31.41 -8.75
N GLY A 686 -20.89 30.14 -8.86
CA GLY A 686 -21.36 29.00 -8.09
C GLY A 686 -20.33 28.53 -7.08
N LEU A 687 -20.67 28.56 -5.80
CA LEU A 687 -19.84 28.08 -4.69
C LEU A 687 -20.46 26.83 -4.07
N VAL A 688 -19.75 25.71 -4.09
CA VAL A 688 -20.14 24.48 -3.40
C VAL A 688 -19.07 24.14 -2.35
N GLY A 689 -19.29 24.55 -1.10
CA GLY A 689 -18.27 24.52 -0.06
C GLY A 689 -17.02 25.34 -0.40
N GLY A 690 -17.09 26.18 -1.41
CA GLY A 690 -15.97 26.95 -1.96
C GLY A 690 -15.89 28.36 -1.38
N VAL A 691 -14.70 28.96 -1.42
CA VAL A 691 -14.50 30.32 -0.90
C VAL A 691 -13.86 31.26 -1.91
N ILE A 692 -14.26 32.52 -1.81
CA ILE A 692 -13.54 33.66 -2.39
C ILE A 692 -13.10 34.52 -1.20
N ALA A 693 -11.83 34.36 -0.80
CA ALA A 693 -11.33 34.92 0.46
C ALA A 693 -10.14 35.86 0.24
N SER A 694 -10.01 36.83 1.14
CA SER A 694 -8.84 37.69 1.29
C SER A 694 -8.48 37.82 2.77
N THR A 695 -7.39 38.51 3.05
CA THR A 695 -7.07 38.93 4.42
C THR A 695 -8.07 39.97 4.95
N ASP A 696 -8.17 40.07 6.27
CA ASP A 696 -8.96 41.09 6.93
C ASP A 696 -8.46 42.52 6.58
N GLN A 697 -7.18 42.67 6.23
CA GLN A 697 -6.63 43.96 5.80
C GLN A 697 -7.18 44.38 4.43
N ALA A 698 -7.24 43.46 3.45
CA ALA A 698 -7.83 43.74 2.16
C ALA A 698 -9.33 44.16 2.25
N VAL A 699 -10.06 43.51 3.18
CA VAL A 699 -11.47 43.86 3.47
C VAL A 699 -11.57 45.29 4.01
N LYS A 700 -10.75 45.68 5.00
CA LYS A 700 -10.72 47.03 5.58
C LYS A 700 -10.35 48.06 4.55
N ASP A 701 -9.46 47.79 3.66
CA ASP A 701 -8.98 48.67 2.59
C ASP A 701 -9.95 48.74 1.39
N GLY A 702 -11.04 47.97 1.39
CA GLY A 702 -12.04 47.93 0.33
C GLY A 702 -11.52 47.43 -1.00
N LYS A 703 -10.52 46.51 -1.00
CA LYS A 703 -9.84 45.98 -2.16
C LYS A 703 -10.63 44.92 -2.94
N ASN A 704 -11.64 44.33 -2.30
CA ASN A 704 -12.38 43.18 -2.81
C ASN A 704 -13.60 43.63 -3.65
N THR A 705 -13.67 43.10 -4.87
CA THR A 705 -14.82 43.30 -5.77
C THR A 705 -15.23 42.00 -6.43
N LEU A 706 -16.55 41.76 -6.46
CA LEU A 706 -17.14 40.66 -7.25
C LEU A 706 -18.30 41.22 -8.06
N SER A 707 -18.23 41.10 -9.36
CA SER A 707 -19.27 41.45 -10.32
C SER A 707 -19.67 40.18 -11.05
N THR A 708 -20.91 39.72 -10.94
CA THR A 708 -21.36 38.42 -11.51
C THR A 708 -22.77 38.56 -12.11
N GLY A 709 -23.10 37.71 -13.07
CA GLY A 709 -24.46 37.62 -13.58
C GLY A 709 -25.44 37.17 -12.51
N THR A 710 -25.18 36.02 -11.89
CA THR A 710 -25.93 35.45 -10.76
C THR A 710 -24.99 34.84 -9.74
N LEU A 711 -25.47 34.57 -8.53
CA LEU A 711 -24.69 33.96 -7.43
C LEU A 711 -25.47 32.79 -6.82
N THR A 712 -24.83 31.65 -6.70
CA THR A 712 -25.37 30.48 -6.02
C THR A 712 -24.36 29.94 -4.99
N THR A 713 -24.83 29.61 -3.80
CA THR A 713 -24.01 29.08 -2.72
C THR A 713 -24.63 27.81 -2.15
N VAL A 714 -23.82 26.75 -1.98
CA VAL A 714 -24.21 25.49 -1.38
C VAL A 714 -23.11 25.08 -0.40
N ASN A 715 -23.48 24.68 0.80
CA ASN A 715 -22.54 24.19 1.80
C ASN A 715 -22.37 22.67 1.64
N VAL A 716 -21.16 22.16 1.92
CA VAL A 716 -20.84 20.73 1.88
C VAL A 716 -20.93 20.16 3.29
N LYS A 717 -21.73 19.11 3.46
CA LYS A 717 -21.82 18.38 4.72
C LYS A 717 -20.73 17.31 4.80
N ASN A 718 -19.89 17.38 5.82
CA ASN A 718 -18.94 16.36 6.17
C ASN A 718 -19.57 15.37 7.15
N LYS A 719 -19.22 14.10 7.02
CA LYS A 719 -19.70 13.04 7.90
C LYS A 719 -18.58 12.05 8.25
N ALA A 720 -18.66 11.51 9.45
CA ALA A 720 -17.88 10.37 9.88
C ALA A 720 -18.81 9.52 10.74
N GLU A 721 -19.08 8.31 10.33
CA GLU A 721 -19.97 7.39 11.02
C GLU A 721 -19.40 5.98 11.01
N TYR A 722 -19.59 5.26 12.11
CA TYR A 722 -19.31 3.84 12.15
C TYR A 722 -20.29 3.10 13.04
N GLU A 723 -20.49 1.83 12.72
CA GLU A 723 -21.24 0.88 13.49
C GLU A 723 -20.47 -0.44 13.55
N ALA A 724 -20.34 -0.97 14.74
CA ALA A 724 -19.72 -2.27 14.98
C ALA A 724 -20.57 -3.10 15.95
N THR A 725 -20.76 -4.37 15.62
CA THR A 725 -21.52 -5.32 16.44
C THR A 725 -20.73 -6.59 16.62
N SER A 726 -20.77 -7.16 17.83
CA SER A 726 -20.25 -8.50 18.10
C SER A 726 -21.27 -9.27 18.91
N ILE A 727 -21.68 -10.43 18.40
CA ILE A 727 -22.65 -11.33 19.04
C ILE A 727 -21.97 -12.65 19.33
N GLY A 728 -21.87 -13.00 20.60
CA GLY A 728 -21.35 -14.28 21.07
C GLY A 728 -22.43 -15.09 21.79
N LEU A 729 -22.60 -16.32 21.35
CA LEU A 729 -23.49 -17.29 21.99
C LEU A 729 -22.67 -18.52 22.32
N SER A 730 -22.71 -18.99 23.55
CA SER A 730 -22.10 -20.26 23.92
C SER A 730 -22.98 -20.98 24.93
N GLY A 731 -22.95 -22.28 24.87
CA GLY A 731 -23.66 -23.12 25.82
C GLY A 731 -22.93 -24.44 25.99
N SER A 732 -23.06 -24.99 27.15
CA SER A 732 -22.54 -26.32 27.46
C SER A 732 -23.59 -27.12 28.25
N SER A 733 -23.54 -28.42 28.08
CA SER A 733 -24.38 -29.34 28.78
C SER A 733 -23.54 -30.53 29.21
N GLY A 734 -23.69 -31.03 30.43
CA GLY A 734 -22.96 -32.21 30.83
C GLY A 734 -23.62 -32.96 31.98
N GLU A 735 -23.70 -34.25 31.87
CA GLU A 735 -24.06 -35.18 32.92
C GLU A 735 -22.90 -36.15 33.11
N HIS A 736 -22.31 -36.14 34.30
CA HIS A 736 -21.21 -37.03 34.66
C HIS A 736 -21.47 -37.67 35.99
N VAL A 737 -21.63 -38.97 36.01
CA VAL A 737 -21.78 -39.77 37.20
C VAL A 737 -20.58 -40.69 37.33
N GLY A 738 -19.70 -40.42 38.33
CA GLY A 738 -18.64 -41.33 38.71
C GLY A 738 -19.16 -42.48 39.57
N ARG A 739 -18.69 -43.72 39.36
CA ARG A 739 -18.97 -44.85 40.26
C ARG A 739 -17.70 -45.24 40.98
N ASP A 740 -17.86 -45.69 42.22
CA ASP A 740 -16.72 -46.22 42.98
C ASP A 740 -16.34 -47.67 42.54
N ALA A 741 -15.31 -48.24 43.15
CA ALA A 741 -14.85 -49.58 42.80
C ALA A 741 -15.88 -50.70 43.03
N ASN A 742 -16.97 -50.39 43.75
CA ASN A 742 -18.10 -51.34 44.02
C ASN A 742 -19.28 -51.11 43.08
N GLY A 743 -19.18 -50.11 42.19
CA GLY A 743 -20.25 -49.80 41.22
C GLY A 743 -21.32 -48.87 41.75
N ASP A 744 -21.22 -48.34 42.99
CA ASP A 744 -22.16 -47.40 43.59
C ASP A 744 -21.90 -45.97 43.11
N GLN A 745 -22.95 -45.15 43.00
CA GLN A 745 -22.82 -43.71 42.69
C GLN A 745 -21.99 -43.06 43.80
N LYS A 746 -20.82 -42.54 43.46
CA LYS A 746 -20.01 -41.77 44.39
C LYS A 746 -20.77 -40.51 44.78
N ALA A 747 -21.31 -40.43 45.97
CA ALA A 747 -21.66 -39.16 46.57
C ALA A 747 -20.42 -38.29 46.56
N GLY A 748 -20.46 -37.09 45.94
CA GLY A 748 -19.34 -36.27 45.61
C GLY A 748 -18.29 -36.20 46.68
N ALA A 749 -17.05 -36.58 46.35
CA ALA A 749 -15.89 -36.21 47.15
C ALA A 749 -15.86 -34.67 47.24
N PRO A 750 -15.37 -34.09 48.36
CA PRO A 750 -15.20 -32.63 48.45
C PRO A 750 -14.46 -32.11 47.23
N GLY A 751 -15.06 -31.15 46.44
CA GLY A 751 -14.50 -30.64 45.22
C GLY A 751 -15.06 -31.22 43.93
N THR A 752 -15.92 -32.24 43.96
CA THR A 752 -16.63 -32.73 42.78
C THR A 752 -17.92 -31.94 42.56
N PRO A 753 -18.16 -31.33 41.40
CA PRO A 753 -19.46 -30.77 41.07
C PRO A 753 -20.53 -31.86 41.21
N VAL A 754 -21.59 -31.57 41.98
CA VAL A 754 -22.79 -32.40 41.96
C VAL A 754 -23.32 -32.40 40.53
N ALA A 755 -23.56 -33.59 39.99
CA ALA A 755 -24.13 -33.73 38.66
C ALA A 755 -25.32 -32.78 38.47
N ASP A 756 -25.18 -31.79 37.62
CA ASP A 756 -26.30 -30.99 37.18
C ASP A 756 -27.06 -31.89 36.17
N ASN A 757 -28.19 -32.47 36.62
CA ASN A 757 -28.95 -33.51 35.91
C ASN A 757 -29.34 -33.03 34.52
N GLY A 758 -28.42 -33.04 33.57
CA GLY A 758 -28.69 -32.76 32.15
C GLY A 758 -29.18 -31.34 31.86
N LYS A 759 -29.06 -30.38 32.78
CA LYS A 759 -29.48 -29.00 32.53
C LYS A 759 -28.52 -28.35 31.58
N LEU A 760 -29.08 -27.77 30.54
CA LEU A 760 -28.38 -26.93 29.57
C LEU A 760 -27.87 -25.68 30.31
N SER A 761 -26.60 -25.52 30.46
CA SER A 761 -25.98 -24.27 30.92
C SER A 761 -25.74 -23.41 29.70
N ALA A 762 -26.63 -22.44 29.44
CA ALA A 762 -26.36 -21.41 28.44
C ALA A 762 -25.54 -20.31 29.13
N ASN A 763 -24.36 -20.04 28.61
CA ASN A 763 -23.61 -18.85 29.04
C ASN A 763 -24.40 -17.60 28.67
N THR A 764 -24.27 -16.54 29.43
CA THR A 764 -24.92 -15.27 29.14
C THR A 764 -24.58 -14.84 27.71
N PRO A 765 -25.58 -14.64 26.84
CA PRO A 765 -25.35 -14.13 25.49
C PRO A 765 -24.59 -12.80 25.58
N ILE A 766 -23.52 -12.68 24.82
CA ILE A 766 -22.74 -11.45 24.75
C ILE A 766 -23.17 -10.74 23.47
N ALA A 767 -23.73 -9.55 23.62
CA ALA A 767 -24.00 -8.66 22.50
C ALA A 767 -23.31 -7.33 22.78
N LEU A 768 -22.32 -7.03 21.97
CA LEU A 768 -21.53 -5.80 22.06
C LEU A 768 -21.86 -4.91 20.87
N TYR A 769 -21.96 -3.63 21.14
CA TYR A 769 -22.24 -2.62 20.15
C TYR A 769 -21.31 -1.43 20.38
N ALA A 770 -20.72 -0.93 19.31
CA ALA A 770 -19.97 0.31 19.31
C ALA A 770 -20.40 1.14 18.09
N SER A 771 -20.59 2.41 18.28
CA SER A 771 -20.90 3.34 17.19
C SER A 771 -20.34 4.70 17.51
N GLY A 772 -20.08 5.46 16.47
CA GLY A 772 -19.71 6.86 16.57
C GLY A 772 -20.26 7.63 15.37
N GLU A 773 -20.61 8.87 15.60
CA GLU A 773 -21.09 9.79 14.59
C GLU A 773 -20.46 11.16 14.84
N ALA A 774 -19.93 11.77 13.79
CA ALA A 774 -19.49 13.15 13.80
C ALA A 774 -19.85 13.81 12.47
N SER A 775 -20.24 15.06 12.53
CA SER A 775 -20.57 15.86 11.36
C SER A 775 -20.05 17.28 11.49
N SER A 776 -19.71 17.87 10.37
CA SER A 776 -19.38 19.29 10.26
C SER A 776 -19.89 19.81 8.93
N THR A 777 -19.76 21.10 8.73
CA THR A 777 -20.16 21.72 7.46
C THR A 777 -19.01 22.58 6.95
N THR A 778 -18.59 22.36 5.71
CA THR A 778 -17.73 23.28 4.98
C THR A 778 -18.61 24.33 4.33
N TYR A 779 -18.51 25.55 4.82
CA TYR A 779 -19.36 26.65 4.39
C TYR A 779 -18.80 27.33 3.15
N SER A 780 -19.67 27.60 2.18
CA SER A 780 -19.37 28.55 1.13
C SER A 780 -19.32 29.96 1.69
N GLY A 781 -18.42 30.80 1.15
CA GLY A 781 -18.33 32.17 1.63
C GLY A 781 -17.53 33.10 0.73
N ILE A 782 -17.74 34.40 0.92
CA ILE A 782 -17.01 35.47 0.23
C ILE A 782 -16.60 36.49 1.29
N SER A 783 -15.29 36.75 1.45
CA SER A 783 -14.81 37.83 2.36
C SER A 783 -15.46 39.16 2.02
N GLY A 784 -15.61 40.05 3.00
CA GLY A 784 -16.24 41.37 2.81
C GLY A 784 -15.79 42.01 1.52
N ALA A 785 -16.75 42.27 0.60
CA ALA A 785 -16.49 42.75 -0.75
C ALA A 785 -17.62 43.62 -1.27
N LYS A 786 -17.30 44.46 -2.27
CA LYS A 786 -18.34 45.10 -3.08
C LYS A 786 -18.88 44.06 -4.07
N VAL A 787 -20.03 43.45 -3.75
CA VAL A 787 -20.69 42.47 -4.62
C VAL A 787 -21.75 43.14 -5.48
N THR A 788 -21.75 42.81 -6.77
CA THR A 788 -22.77 43.27 -7.75
C THR A 788 -23.28 42.05 -8.52
N ILE A 789 -24.58 41.78 -8.41
CA ILE A 789 -25.30 40.79 -9.22
C ILE A 789 -26.02 41.55 -10.32
N LYS A 790 -25.67 41.27 -11.60
CA LYS A 790 -26.08 42.05 -12.77
C LYS A 790 -27.48 41.68 -13.26
N ASP A 791 -27.95 40.45 -13.05
CA ASP A 791 -29.21 39.91 -13.57
C ASP A 791 -30.12 39.45 -12.42
N ASP A 792 -30.85 40.38 -11.83
CA ASP A 792 -31.78 40.14 -10.72
C ASP A 792 -32.91 39.17 -11.11
N ALA A 793 -33.40 39.25 -12.33
CA ALA A 793 -34.48 38.41 -12.81
C ALA A 793 -34.05 36.94 -12.92
N LYS A 794 -32.85 36.71 -13.48
CA LYS A 794 -32.26 35.39 -13.58
C LYS A 794 -31.86 34.87 -12.18
N GLN A 795 -31.38 35.72 -11.29
CA GLN A 795 -31.07 35.39 -9.90
C GLN A 795 -32.32 34.86 -9.18
N GLN A 796 -33.43 35.59 -9.28
CA GLN A 796 -34.70 35.18 -8.66
C GLN A 796 -35.25 33.89 -9.26
N ALA A 797 -35.14 33.71 -10.59
CA ALA A 797 -35.56 32.50 -11.27
C ALA A 797 -34.72 31.27 -10.85
N LEU A 798 -33.41 31.46 -10.62
CA LEU A 798 -32.47 30.40 -10.29
C LEU A 798 -32.52 29.96 -8.81
N THR A 799 -32.67 30.93 -7.89
CA THR A 799 -32.51 30.70 -6.44
C THR A 799 -33.78 31.02 -5.63
N GLY A 800 -34.75 31.65 -6.23
CA GLY A 800 -35.93 32.21 -5.54
C GLY A 800 -35.66 33.51 -4.74
N GLN A 801 -34.42 34.02 -4.78
CA GLN A 801 -33.98 35.24 -4.07
C GLN A 801 -33.66 36.34 -5.04
N THR A 802 -33.96 37.57 -4.67
CA THR A 802 -33.49 38.77 -5.38
C THR A 802 -31.98 38.92 -5.18
N ALA A 803 -31.32 39.71 -6.06
CA ALA A 803 -29.89 40.04 -5.94
C ALA A 803 -29.54 40.63 -4.57
N ALA A 804 -30.39 41.49 -4.04
CA ALA A 804 -30.18 42.10 -2.72
C ALA A 804 -30.26 41.06 -1.57
N GLN A 805 -31.19 40.11 -1.65
CA GLN A 805 -31.31 39.03 -0.68
C GLN A 805 -30.09 38.09 -0.77
N ALA A 806 -29.70 37.66 -1.96
CA ALA A 806 -28.55 36.80 -2.17
C ALA A 806 -27.25 37.43 -1.66
N ILE A 807 -27.07 38.77 -1.81
CA ILE A 807 -25.90 39.49 -1.29
C ILE A 807 -25.97 39.55 0.27
N ALA A 808 -27.13 39.76 0.84
CA ALA A 808 -27.30 39.85 2.31
C ALA A 808 -27.04 38.48 3.00
N ASP A 809 -27.30 37.38 2.31
CA ASP A 809 -27.14 35.99 2.82
C ASP A 809 -25.73 35.42 2.63
N ILE A 810 -24.81 36.19 2.02
CA ILE A 810 -23.41 35.74 1.85
C ILE A 810 -22.78 35.56 3.23
N ASN A 811 -22.18 34.39 3.45
CA ASN A 811 -21.27 34.16 4.57
C ASN A 811 -19.99 34.98 4.35
N THR A 812 -19.82 36.05 5.14
CA THR A 812 -18.64 36.94 5.07
C THR A 812 -17.56 36.59 6.11
N ASP A 813 -17.82 35.63 7.02
CA ASP A 813 -16.85 35.19 8.02
C ASP A 813 -15.88 34.16 7.43
N VAL A 814 -15.18 34.56 6.39
CA VAL A 814 -14.12 33.78 5.72
C VAL A 814 -12.92 34.67 5.48
N ALA A 815 -11.72 34.09 5.67
CA ALA A 815 -10.45 34.78 5.40
C ALA A 815 -9.45 33.81 4.76
N SER A 816 -8.53 34.32 3.96
CA SER A 816 -7.57 33.52 3.19
C SER A 816 -6.52 32.83 4.06
N ASP A 817 -6.26 33.35 5.26
CA ASP A 817 -5.32 32.81 6.27
C ASP A 817 -5.96 31.85 7.27
N ARG A 818 -7.28 31.57 7.14
CA ARG A 818 -8.03 30.64 8.00
C ARG A 818 -8.39 29.36 7.25
N ASP A 819 -8.34 28.24 7.95
CA ASP A 819 -8.86 26.98 7.42
C ASP A 819 -10.38 26.91 7.61
N GLY A 820 -11.13 27.08 6.54
CA GLY A 820 -12.58 26.98 6.51
C GLY A 820 -13.11 25.59 6.13
N SER A 821 -12.25 24.58 5.99
CA SER A 821 -12.66 23.23 5.60
C SER A 821 -13.56 22.56 6.62
N ASN A 822 -13.41 22.91 7.91
CA ASN A 822 -14.07 22.26 9.04
C ASN A 822 -13.90 20.73 8.99
N ARG A 823 -12.70 20.31 8.64
CA ARG A 823 -12.32 18.92 8.45
C ARG A 823 -12.64 18.06 9.67
N LEU A 824 -13.28 16.92 9.44
CA LEU A 824 -13.45 15.90 10.46
C LEU A 824 -12.19 15.04 10.60
N LYS A 825 -11.92 14.61 11.83
CA LYS A 825 -10.96 13.55 12.07
C LYS A 825 -11.64 12.20 11.83
N PRO A 826 -10.96 11.20 11.27
CA PRO A 826 -11.44 9.82 11.27
C PRO A 826 -11.71 9.38 12.71
N ILE A 827 -12.89 8.78 12.95
CA ILE A 827 -13.33 8.29 14.27
C ILE A 827 -13.41 6.77 14.33
N PHE A 828 -13.12 6.08 13.25
CA PHE A 828 -13.20 4.64 13.12
C PHE A 828 -11.79 4.03 13.12
N ASP A 829 -11.56 3.08 14.03
CA ASP A 829 -10.39 2.21 14.05
C ASP A 829 -10.86 0.76 14.25
N ALA A 830 -10.74 -0.06 13.20
CA ALA A 830 -11.22 -1.43 13.21
C ALA A 830 -10.44 -2.31 14.21
N ASP A 831 -9.14 -2.11 14.35
CA ASP A 831 -8.27 -2.90 15.22
C ASP A 831 -8.53 -2.56 16.70
N GLU A 832 -8.74 -1.29 17.01
CA GLU A 832 -9.10 -0.85 18.36
C GLU A 832 -10.47 -1.40 18.77
N ILE A 833 -11.48 -1.25 17.92
CA ILE A 833 -12.85 -1.75 18.18
C ILE A 833 -12.83 -3.27 18.36
N GLN A 834 -12.10 -4.01 17.51
CA GLN A 834 -11.94 -5.45 17.62
C GLN A 834 -11.27 -5.84 18.94
N THR A 835 -10.23 -5.12 19.34
CA THR A 835 -9.52 -5.33 20.59
C THR A 835 -10.45 -5.10 21.79
N ASN A 836 -11.23 -4.01 21.76
CA ASN A 836 -12.18 -3.68 22.80
C ASN A 836 -13.29 -4.74 22.93
N PHE A 837 -13.84 -5.23 21.82
CA PHE A 837 -14.80 -6.33 21.83
C PHE A 837 -14.21 -7.62 22.41
N ASN A 838 -12.97 -7.94 22.08
CA ASN A 838 -12.27 -9.11 22.63
C ASN A 838 -12.03 -9.00 24.14
N ILE A 839 -11.66 -7.80 24.63
CA ILE A 839 -11.45 -7.55 26.06
C ILE A 839 -12.77 -7.73 26.82
N VAL A 840 -13.85 -7.11 26.36
CA VAL A 840 -15.17 -7.20 27.00
C VAL A 840 -15.71 -8.64 26.95
N GLY A 841 -15.61 -9.30 25.80
CA GLY A 841 -16.04 -10.69 25.62
C GLY A 841 -15.34 -11.65 26.60
N LYS A 842 -14.02 -11.52 26.73
CA LYS A 842 -13.23 -12.28 27.71
C LYS A 842 -13.58 -11.92 29.16
N PHE A 843 -13.84 -10.65 29.44
CA PHE A 843 -14.25 -10.22 30.77
C PHE A 843 -15.54 -10.89 31.21
N VAL A 844 -16.58 -10.88 30.38
CA VAL A 844 -17.87 -11.51 30.66
C VAL A 844 -17.70 -13.03 30.88
N GLN A 845 -16.89 -13.68 30.01
CA GLN A 845 -16.57 -15.11 30.17
C GLN A 845 -15.85 -15.41 31.49
N ASN A 846 -14.80 -14.67 31.81
CA ASN A 846 -14.01 -14.87 33.01
C ASN A 846 -14.82 -14.53 34.29
N ALA A 847 -15.63 -13.47 34.25
CA ALA A 847 -16.53 -13.13 35.36
C ALA A 847 -17.56 -14.23 35.59
N GLY A 848 -18.12 -14.84 34.53
CA GLY A 848 -19.02 -16.00 34.67
C GLY A 848 -18.36 -17.18 35.35
N VAL A 849 -17.14 -17.55 34.91
CA VAL A 849 -16.37 -18.66 35.56
C VAL A 849 -16.00 -18.34 37.00
N TYR A 850 -15.60 -17.11 37.28
CA TYR A 850 -15.25 -16.66 38.62
C TYR A 850 -16.47 -16.75 39.57
N LEU A 851 -17.62 -16.26 39.14
CA LEU A 851 -18.87 -16.33 39.88
C LEU A 851 -19.31 -17.79 40.16
N GLU A 852 -19.17 -18.66 39.12
CA GLU A 852 -19.46 -20.07 39.27
C GLU A 852 -18.52 -20.79 40.26
N SER A 853 -17.21 -20.45 40.29
CA SER A 853 -16.27 -21.00 41.25
C SER A 853 -16.62 -20.60 42.69
N ARG A 854 -17.01 -19.35 42.89
CA ARG A 854 -17.45 -18.84 44.20
C ARG A 854 -18.75 -19.48 44.66
N ALA A 855 -19.73 -19.67 43.77
CA ALA A 855 -20.97 -20.39 44.08
C ALA A 855 -20.67 -21.82 44.58
N ARG A 856 -19.75 -22.52 43.93
CA ARG A 856 -19.33 -23.86 44.33
C ARG A 856 -18.67 -23.87 45.69
N GLU A 857 -17.84 -22.88 46.03
CA GLU A 857 -17.26 -22.74 47.38
C GLU A 857 -18.32 -22.62 48.47
N VAL A 858 -19.36 -21.80 48.22
CA VAL A 858 -20.51 -21.66 49.17
C VAL A 858 -21.24 -22.97 49.34
N ASP A 859 -21.54 -23.66 48.23
CA ASP A 859 -22.28 -24.93 48.25
C ASP A 859 -21.47 -26.04 48.91
N GLN A 860 -20.16 -26.04 48.75
CA GLN A 860 -19.27 -27.00 49.43
C GLN A 860 -19.16 -26.73 50.92
N ALA A 861 -19.05 -25.45 51.31
CA ALA A 861 -19.06 -25.08 52.72
C ALA A 861 -20.36 -25.49 53.42
N LYS A 862 -21.53 -25.30 52.74
CA LYS A 862 -22.83 -25.76 53.21
C LYS A 862 -22.92 -27.28 53.30
N ALA A 863 -22.43 -28.01 52.30
CA ALA A 863 -22.42 -29.46 52.28
C ALA A 863 -21.54 -30.03 53.41
N ASN A 864 -20.36 -29.42 53.66
CA ASN A 864 -19.50 -29.79 54.79
C ASN A 864 -20.17 -29.48 56.11
N ALA A 865 -20.81 -28.32 56.26
CA ALA A 865 -21.61 -27.98 57.42
C ALA A 865 -22.73 -28.99 57.67
N GLU A 866 -23.48 -29.41 56.67
CA GLU A 866 -24.56 -30.37 56.80
C GLU A 866 -24.05 -31.78 57.24
N ASN A 867 -22.86 -32.17 56.69
CA ASN A 867 -22.21 -33.41 57.12
C ASN A 867 -21.83 -33.39 58.65
N GLU A 868 -21.23 -32.28 59.07
CA GLU A 868 -20.91 -32.06 60.48
C GLU A 868 -22.19 -32.05 61.33
N ARG A 869 -23.29 -31.48 60.87
CA ARG A 869 -24.61 -31.51 61.50
C ARG A 869 -25.11 -32.94 61.68
N LEU A 870 -25.03 -33.75 60.61
CA LEU A 870 -25.47 -35.15 60.67
C LEU A 870 -24.60 -35.94 61.66
N GLN A 871 -23.30 -35.78 61.71
CA GLN A 871 -22.38 -36.42 62.69
C GLN A 871 -22.72 -35.98 64.08
N SER A 872 -23.16 -34.77 64.37
CA SER A 872 -23.54 -34.28 65.71
C SER A 872 -24.74 -35.02 66.29
N PHE A 873 -25.52 -35.74 65.49
CA PHE A 873 -26.62 -36.61 65.93
C PHE A 873 -26.27 -38.13 65.92
N ASN A 874 -25.07 -38.49 65.58
CA ASN A 874 -24.63 -39.88 65.48
C ASN A 874 -24.54 -40.55 66.88
N PRO A 875 -25.42 -41.52 67.15
CA PRO A 875 -25.45 -42.15 68.51
C PRO A 875 -24.20 -42.99 68.79
N ALA A 876 -23.36 -43.25 67.81
CA ALA A 876 -22.10 -44.03 68.05
C ALA A 876 -20.95 -43.15 68.57
N LEU A 877 -21.12 -41.78 68.59
CA LEU A 877 -20.14 -40.82 69.08
C LEU A 877 -20.39 -40.45 70.57
N THR A 878 -19.31 -40.08 71.26
CA THR A 878 -19.45 -39.58 72.67
C THR A 878 -20.06 -38.19 72.71
N PRO A 879 -20.67 -37.76 73.81
CA PRO A 879 -21.27 -36.44 73.96
C PRO A 879 -20.29 -35.29 73.57
N GLU A 880 -19.03 -35.44 73.96
CA GLU A 880 -17.96 -34.48 73.62
C GLU A 880 -17.67 -34.43 72.13
N GLN A 881 -17.66 -35.58 71.45
CA GLN A 881 -17.48 -35.66 69.97
C GLN A 881 -18.69 -35.09 69.29
N GLN A 882 -19.89 -35.35 69.74
CA GLN A 882 -21.13 -34.76 69.23
C GLN A 882 -21.15 -33.25 69.38
N GLN A 883 -20.59 -32.73 70.50
CA GLN A 883 -20.46 -31.27 70.69
C GLN A 883 -19.44 -30.68 69.77
N LEU A 884 -18.30 -31.31 69.52
CA LEU A 884 -17.30 -30.88 68.60
C LEU A 884 -17.88 -30.76 67.15
N HIS A 885 -18.68 -31.74 66.71
CA HIS A 885 -19.35 -31.71 65.43
C HIS A 885 -20.40 -30.58 65.35
N ARG A 886 -21.07 -30.22 66.44
CA ARG A 886 -21.97 -29.06 66.51
C ARG A 886 -21.20 -27.74 66.34
N ASP A 887 -20.04 -27.62 67.00
CA ASP A 887 -19.22 -26.42 66.91
C ASP A 887 -18.63 -26.28 65.52
N ASN A 888 -18.17 -27.35 64.88
CA ASN A 888 -17.71 -27.38 63.47
C ASN A 888 -18.85 -27.00 62.50
N TYR A 889 -20.05 -27.51 62.71
CA TYR A 889 -21.20 -27.10 61.89
C TYR A 889 -21.47 -25.62 61.96
N LEU A 890 -21.43 -25.01 63.13
CA LEU A 890 -21.64 -23.59 63.31
C LEU A 890 -20.55 -22.78 62.64
N ALA A 891 -19.27 -23.21 62.82
CA ALA A 891 -18.13 -22.56 62.14
C ALA A 891 -18.21 -22.62 60.59
N LEU A 892 -18.49 -23.82 60.04
CA LEU A 892 -18.60 -24.00 58.58
C LEU A 892 -19.84 -23.30 58.01
N ASN A 893 -20.94 -23.23 58.72
CA ASN A 893 -22.12 -22.49 58.29
C ASN A 893 -21.88 -20.97 58.31
N GLN A 894 -21.07 -20.49 59.30
CA GLN A 894 -20.66 -19.09 59.31
C GLN A 894 -19.70 -18.80 58.12
N GLN A 895 -18.75 -19.68 57.86
CA GLN A 895 -17.85 -19.58 56.72
C GLN A 895 -18.63 -19.51 55.39
N ALA A 896 -19.66 -20.34 55.20
CA ALA A 896 -20.53 -20.30 54.03
C ALA A 896 -21.24 -18.95 53.88
N ARG A 897 -21.65 -18.34 55.00
CA ARG A 897 -22.31 -17.00 55.01
C ARG A 897 -21.30 -15.92 54.70
N ASP A 898 -20.06 -16.02 55.24
CA ASP A 898 -19.02 -15.03 55.00
C ASP A 898 -18.62 -15.02 53.51
N ILE A 899 -18.41 -16.21 52.92
CA ILE A 899 -18.15 -16.33 51.44
C ILE A 899 -19.31 -15.76 50.66
N ALA A 900 -20.59 -16.01 51.06
CA ALA A 900 -21.76 -15.49 50.40
C ALA A 900 -21.92 -13.95 50.57
N ASN A 901 -21.49 -13.39 51.71
CA ASN A 901 -21.56 -11.97 51.99
C ASN A 901 -20.46 -11.17 51.27
N ASP A 902 -19.25 -11.75 51.11
CA ASP A 902 -18.19 -11.15 50.29
C ASP A 902 -18.60 -10.95 48.82
N TRP A 903 -19.61 -11.73 48.37
CA TRP A 903 -20.26 -11.49 47.08
C TRP A 903 -21.10 -10.22 47.04
N GLY A 904 -21.81 -9.89 48.14
CA GLY A 904 -22.65 -8.69 48.19
C GLY A 904 -21.86 -7.38 48.23
N ALA A 905 -20.63 -7.39 48.75
CA ALA A 905 -19.77 -6.22 48.86
C ALA A 905 -19.01 -5.86 47.56
N GLY A 906 -18.87 -6.84 46.63
CA GLY A 906 -18.22 -6.62 45.34
C GLY A 906 -19.18 -6.34 44.18
N GLY A 907 -20.49 -6.34 44.41
CA GLY A 907 -21.53 -6.19 43.37
C GLY A 907 -22.16 -4.82 43.26
N THR A 908 -21.58 -3.76 43.87
CA THR A 908 -22.04 -2.35 43.74
C THR A 908 -21.05 -1.53 43.00
#